data_fe89e9b71ff5198f9a8cd220d48bd6fc
#
_entry.id   fe89e9b71ff5198f9a8cd220d48bd6fc
#
_cell.length_a   1.000
_cell.length_b   1.000
_cell.length_c   1.000
_cell.angle_alpha   90.00
_cell.angle_beta   90.00
_cell.angle_gamma   90.00
#
_symmetry.space_group_name_H-M   'P 1'
#
loop_
_entity.id
_entity.type
_entity.pdbx_description
1 polymer ?
#
loop_
_entity_poly.entity_id
_entity_poly.type
_entity_poly.pdbx_seq_one_letter_code
_entity_poly.pdbx_strand_id
1 'polypeptide(L)'
;MSNWLIVKINLSIAAGDITPMSSKINMLVPIAEKVCKNFSNQADMITIEEDLLLALENSASNLWNAVVLSSRGSAVSDELKQLFVLIEHFSSLLFLIFANFYKTSLESVTRAFSCFNVTLRHCLDVGVENPENGGSAQKISVKCEQECDKLLQRITVNDAHHPSLSELKNDFFVTCFQFSLQQGDFNAATIYWSKIMEKPDSHQKNHENNLSLEKIPSKCLIDLTRVIHNACMKQNDKNMPKCVDLLKSSVSSLQNCKDTLVTLDTTYQQIKLSTLLLLIQCLLKTRDFDACEKYAQMALEEFPGEPNVYKASIEMLKTKYYSNSSLLTEAYKDIFMKMVFSLPLQHNVKVFIGCLNDLSKVSISAGISCSDYLFTSEKLNLENDTPVFEQLFVNKIFNITQSISLTEPEKIDALTSAFDLAAKTLTNIITSESAQSLSSLLWTTGRKMVKSEHYESSIACFEICFHFLIEGQVSNKAIIIRDMQKVYLHLKDYEQIESLYEKLDDIDKYDSNSQCILFIALANKSVQEYGTTIDSCMQCLQNIKSADPFKFSKYFLSCLAEIEDNDALRLKLFMKLFENSPDGILSNLEVTDVVNYLTTCRVALQLFLKLLAKGEDFESYMAKHYTHIMQILKHALNYVRRSRTLKEMSINVDSNDTGIAYSYDELEWFAAVAYNLQCKCYSNKVFIENILFGDISLDFITLFKNEISESKVVDIKYRKIKCVSIMVFYKIEGCFLKPSEKSVYLDFLNGTLLELEKDIDALFENAEMAKLKAACNDVLLCLFHIYALDRDKNRLLELLIMPLVQKCFFETNLIDGFVTILFAIDELSNDLKSTVLYAAIENSIVHFQDNLKLAELLRRLFSLNSSALQVEQKIRLCKNFLQRIKTDAHKDFYIQAQYEIDWLSTHCWNVCVDLVIKNEREAASQWFDTASSLANLLPHDTKCPTYSKSQKLSELWSQLVGTC
;
A
#
# COMPACT_ATOMS: atom_id res chain seq x y z
N MET A 1 -74.56 21.11 -22.36
CA MET A 1 -73.34 20.76 -21.61
C MET A 1 -72.24 20.27 -22.55
N SER A 2 -72.50 19.34 -23.47
CA SER A 2 -71.51 18.77 -24.40
C SER A 2 -70.95 19.83 -25.37
N ASN A 3 -71.71 20.66 -26.01
CA ASN A 3 -71.23 21.74 -26.91
C ASN A 3 -70.34 22.75 -26.18
N TRP A 4 -70.69 23.08 -24.92
CA TRP A 4 -69.87 23.95 -24.09
C TRP A 4 -68.51 23.27 -23.70
N LEU A 5 -68.52 21.97 -23.38
CA LEU A 5 -67.37 21.19 -23.11
C LEU A 5 -66.40 21.08 -24.32
N ILE A 6 -67.01 20.82 -25.52
CA ILE A 6 -66.29 20.76 -26.79
C ILE A 6 -65.57 22.09 -27.11
N VAL A 7 -66.32 23.20 -26.99
CA VAL A 7 -65.76 24.56 -27.19
C VAL A 7 -64.66 24.84 -26.19
N LYS A 8 -64.86 24.43 -24.94
CA LYS A 8 -63.81 24.59 -23.89
C LYS A 8 -62.55 23.66 -24.11
N ILE A 9 -62.78 22.42 -24.59
CA ILE A 9 -61.72 21.55 -25.00
C ILE A 9 -60.80 22.19 -26.06
N ASN A 10 -61.48 22.66 -27.13
CA ASN A 10 -60.75 23.32 -28.24
C ASN A 10 -60.06 24.63 -27.82
N LEU A 11 -60.67 25.43 -26.93
CA LEU A 11 -60.06 26.65 -26.39
C LEU A 11 -58.88 26.34 -25.42
N SER A 12 -58.97 25.29 -24.59
CA SER A 12 -57.95 24.88 -23.68
C SER A 12 -56.75 24.28 -24.44
N ILE A 13 -56.97 23.51 -25.49
CA ILE A 13 -55.95 23.03 -26.40
C ILE A 13 -55.19 24.18 -27.07
N ALA A 14 -55.93 25.18 -27.53
CA ALA A 14 -55.37 26.38 -28.17
C ALA A 14 -54.64 27.31 -27.21
N ALA A 15 -55.02 27.36 -25.93
CA ALA A 15 -54.48 28.23 -24.91
C ALA A 15 -53.34 27.54 -24.03
N GLY A 16 -53.22 26.23 -24.14
CA GLY A 16 -52.24 25.45 -23.33
C GLY A 16 -52.58 25.35 -21.81
N ASP A 17 -53.74 25.87 -21.37
CA ASP A 17 -54.19 25.84 -19.97
C ASP A 17 -55.28 24.78 -19.74
N ILE A 18 -54.86 23.64 -19.19
CA ILE A 18 -55.65 22.41 -19.05
C ILE A 18 -56.22 22.25 -17.65
N THR A 19 -55.65 22.90 -16.65
CA THR A 19 -55.93 22.68 -15.22
C THR A 19 -57.39 22.85 -14.81
N PRO A 20 -58.16 23.93 -15.30
CA PRO A 20 -59.55 24.11 -14.89
C PRO A 20 -60.51 23.04 -15.46
N MET A 21 -60.11 22.43 -16.58
CA MET A 21 -60.94 21.44 -17.26
C MET A 21 -60.85 20.07 -16.69
N SER A 22 -59.59 19.63 -16.38
CA SER A 22 -59.34 18.39 -15.70
C SER A 22 -60.08 18.32 -14.35
N SER A 23 -60.06 19.42 -13.58
CA SER A 23 -60.77 19.51 -12.31
C SER A 23 -62.33 19.30 -12.47
N LYS A 24 -62.91 19.89 -13.47
CA LYS A 24 -64.34 19.75 -13.70
C LYS A 24 -64.76 18.36 -14.16
N ILE A 25 -64.02 17.75 -15.04
CA ILE A 25 -64.24 16.36 -15.48
C ILE A 25 -64.06 15.36 -14.34
N ASN A 26 -63.02 15.53 -13.52
CA ASN A 26 -62.84 14.75 -12.32
C ASN A 26 -63.97 14.82 -11.31
N MET A 27 -64.75 15.94 -11.29
CA MET A 27 -66.01 16.02 -10.50
C MET A 27 -67.18 15.31 -11.13
N LEU A 28 -67.26 15.23 -12.46
CA LEU A 28 -68.31 14.59 -13.19
C LEU A 28 -68.21 13.06 -13.29
N VAL A 29 -66.98 12.54 -13.38
CA VAL A 29 -66.76 11.11 -13.50
C VAL A 29 -67.35 10.32 -12.32
N PRO A 30 -67.15 10.67 -11.03
CA PRO A 30 -67.76 9.96 -9.91
C PRO A 30 -69.28 9.97 -9.93
N ILE A 31 -69.89 11.08 -10.45
CA ILE A 31 -71.38 11.21 -10.62
C ILE A 31 -71.81 10.23 -11.69
N ALA A 32 -71.19 10.18 -12.84
CA ALA A 32 -71.51 9.28 -13.93
C ALA A 32 -71.37 7.81 -13.48
N GLU A 33 -70.26 7.46 -12.74
CA GLU A 33 -70.09 6.14 -12.18
C GLU A 33 -71.24 5.73 -11.22
N LYS A 34 -71.59 6.65 -10.32
CA LYS A 34 -72.74 6.41 -9.41
C LYS A 34 -74.04 6.20 -10.14
N VAL A 35 -74.25 7.00 -11.18
CA VAL A 35 -75.42 6.85 -12.05
C VAL A 35 -75.41 5.50 -12.75
N CYS A 36 -74.31 5.09 -13.38
CA CYS A 36 -74.19 3.75 -14.00
C CYS A 36 -74.43 2.63 -12.99
N LYS A 37 -73.94 2.72 -11.78
CA LYS A 37 -74.14 1.74 -10.72
C LYS A 37 -75.58 1.64 -10.24
N ASN A 38 -76.31 2.79 -10.13
CA ASN A 38 -77.68 2.81 -9.74
C ASN A 38 -78.58 2.23 -10.84
N PHE A 39 -78.28 2.56 -12.08
CA PHE A 39 -79.02 1.99 -13.21
C PHE A 39 -78.81 0.50 -13.42
N SER A 40 -77.64 -0.06 -13.18
CA SER A 40 -77.44 -1.50 -13.24
C SER A 40 -78.20 -2.26 -12.16
N ASN A 41 -78.51 -1.58 -11.02
CA ASN A 41 -79.17 -2.23 -9.89
C ASN A 41 -80.75 -2.01 -9.89
N GLN A 42 -81.27 -0.95 -10.57
CA GLN A 42 -82.69 -0.57 -10.47
C GLN A 42 -83.39 -0.27 -11.85
N ALA A 43 -82.76 -0.77 -12.91
CA ALA A 43 -83.16 -0.40 -14.27
C ALA A 43 -84.66 -0.66 -14.66
N ASP A 44 -85.45 -1.41 -13.90
CA ASP A 44 -86.87 -1.75 -14.17
C ASP A 44 -87.85 -0.71 -13.62
N MET A 45 -87.35 0.34 -12.89
CA MET A 45 -88.20 1.29 -12.18
C MET A 45 -88.13 2.75 -12.68
N ILE A 46 -87.25 3.06 -13.63
CA ILE A 46 -87.04 4.41 -14.05
C ILE A 46 -87.41 4.63 -15.51
N THR A 47 -88.49 5.39 -15.81
CA THR A 47 -88.79 5.89 -17.12
C THR A 47 -88.04 7.19 -17.36
N ILE A 48 -87.16 7.23 -18.34
CA ILE A 48 -86.50 8.47 -18.80
C ILE A 48 -87.05 8.83 -20.16
N GLU A 49 -87.27 10.11 -20.41
CA GLU A 49 -87.72 10.60 -21.73
C GLU A 49 -86.69 10.20 -22.80
N GLU A 50 -87.15 9.68 -23.93
CA GLU A 50 -86.34 9.20 -25.05
C GLU A 50 -85.48 10.31 -25.64
N ASP A 51 -85.93 11.53 -25.68
CA ASP A 51 -85.22 12.72 -26.11
C ASP A 51 -83.96 12.97 -25.21
N LEU A 52 -84.06 12.70 -23.90
CA LEU A 52 -82.97 12.89 -22.96
C LEU A 52 -81.86 11.79 -23.14
N LEU A 53 -82.26 10.57 -23.46
CA LEU A 53 -81.38 9.48 -23.78
C LEU A 53 -80.60 9.72 -25.07
N LEU A 54 -81.29 10.19 -26.11
CA LEU A 54 -80.68 10.54 -27.39
C LEU A 54 -79.74 11.74 -27.23
N ALA A 55 -80.08 12.70 -26.39
CA ALA A 55 -79.22 13.82 -26.06
C ALA A 55 -77.95 13.38 -25.33
N LEU A 56 -78.04 12.33 -24.48
CA LEU A 56 -76.94 11.76 -23.78
C LEU A 56 -75.95 11.00 -24.73
N GLU A 57 -76.49 10.22 -25.67
CA GLU A 57 -75.71 9.53 -26.70
C GLU A 57 -75.00 10.51 -27.63
N ASN A 58 -75.74 11.52 -28.09
CA ASN A 58 -75.16 12.60 -28.90
C ASN A 58 -74.02 13.33 -28.15
N SER A 59 -74.20 13.57 -26.86
CA SER A 59 -73.21 14.19 -26.02
C SER A 59 -71.97 13.35 -25.87
N ALA A 60 -72.11 12.03 -25.62
CA ALA A 60 -71.02 11.07 -25.55
C ALA A 60 -70.27 11.01 -26.89
N SER A 61 -71.00 10.91 -28.01
CA SER A 61 -70.44 10.87 -29.37
C SER A 61 -69.61 12.12 -29.70
N ASN A 62 -70.13 13.27 -29.36
CA ASN A 62 -69.51 14.56 -29.63
C ASN A 62 -68.25 14.73 -28.81
N LEU A 63 -68.24 14.36 -27.52
CA LEU A 63 -67.05 14.39 -26.66
C LEU A 63 -65.98 13.43 -27.17
N TRP A 64 -66.39 12.19 -27.52
CA TRP A 64 -65.53 11.19 -28.10
C TRP A 64 -64.87 11.68 -29.39
N ASN A 65 -65.65 12.15 -30.34
CA ASN A 65 -65.14 12.66 -31.61
C ASN A 65 -64.20 13.86 -31.44
N ALA A 66 -64.47 14.74 -30.46
CA ALA A 66 -63.59 15.88 -30.18
C ALA A 66 -62.23 15.42 -29.75
N VAL A 67 -62.11 14.38 -28.90
CA VAL A 67 -60.84 13.83 -28.50
C VAL A 67 -60.10 13.12 -29.67
N VAL A 68 -60.79 12.28 -30.41
CA VAL A 68 -60.25 11.61 -31.60
C VAL A 68 -59.71 12.57 -32.65
N LEU A 69 -60.41 13.68 -32.89
CA LEU A 69 -59.94 14.73 -33.82
C LEU A 69 -58.73 15.48 -33.29
N SER A 70 -58.74 15.82 -32.00
CA SER A 70 -57.65 16.54 -31.34
C SER A 70 -56.40 15.71 -31.18
N SER A 71 -56.50 14.39 -31.04
CA SER A 71 -55.36 13.47 -30.89
C SER A 71 -54.62 13.23 -32.22
N ARG A 72 -55.18 13.55 -33.36
CA ARG A 72 -54.59 13.43 -34.70
C ARG A 72 -53.60 14.52 -35.07
N GLY A 73 -53.41 15.56 -34.23
CA GLY A 73 -52.44 16.67 -34.42
C GLY A 73 -51.05 16.27 -33.88
N SER A 74 -50.00 16.84 -34.47
CA SER A 74 -48.62 16.58 -34.06
C SER A 74 -48.31 17.07 -32.64
N ALA A 75 -47.60 16.28 -31.86
CA ALA A 75 -46.99 16.60 -30.54
C ALA A 75 -48.02 17.11 -29.47
N VAL A 76 -48.84 16.19 -29.00
CA VAL A 76 -49.73 16.44 -27.86
C VAL A 76 -48.93 16.35 -26.57
N SER A 77 -49.02 17.35 -25.67
CA SER A 77 -48.36 17.25 -24.36
C SER A 77 -48.94 16.13 -23.50
N ASP A 78 -48.11 15.58 -22.58
CA ASP A 78 -48.53 14.48 -21.72
C ASP A 78 -49.74 14.81 -20.82
N GLU A 79 -49.86 16.07 -20.42
CA GLU A 79 -50.99 16.56 -19.65
C GLU A 79 -52.29 16.56 -20.49
N LEU A 80 -52.16 16.87 -21.77
CA LEU A 80 -53.28 16.77 -22.72
C LEU A 80 -53.69 15.32 -22.97
N LYS A 81 -52.74 14.41 -23.09
CA LYS A 81 -53.01 12.97 -23.21
C LYS A 81 -53.79 12.45 -21.99
N GLN A 82 -53.42 12.84 -20.77
CA GLN A 82 -54.13 12.48 -19.55
C GLN A 82 -55.55 13.06 -19.54
N LEU A 83 -55.71 14.28 -19.98
CA LEU A 83 -57.04 14.90 -20.11
C LEU A 83 -57.88 14.16 -21.14
N PHE A 84 -57.33 13.74 -22.28
CA PHE A 84 -58.02 12.95 -23.28
C PHE A 84 -58.53 11.64 -22.73
N VAL A 85 -57.67 10.90 -22.02
CA VAL A 85 -58.09 9.65 -21.36
C VAL A 85 -59.22 9.87 -20.37
N LEU A 86 -59.20 10.97 -19.62
CA LEU A 86 -60.27 11.33 -18.68
C LEU A 86 -61.59 11.66 -19.39
N ILE A 87 -61.53 12.35 -20.53
CA ILE A 87 -62.70 12.67 -21.33
C ILE A 87 -63.28 11.43 -22.01
N GLU A 88 -62.44 10.56 -22.54
CA GLU A 88 -62.81 9.28 -23.11
C GLU A 88 -63.45 8.39 -22.08
N HIS A 89 -62.89 8.29 -20.87
CA HIS A 89 -63.56 7.55 -19.81
C HIS A 89 -64.94 8.09 -19.45
N PHE A 90 -65.06 9.42 -19.34
CA PHE A 90 -66.36 10.05 -19.09
C PHE A 90 -67.34 9.79 -20.22
N SER A 91 -66.91 9.88 -21.48
CA SER A 91 -67.70 9.54 -22.65
C SER A 91 -68.16 8.08 -22.65
N SER A 92 -67.23 7.14 -22.29
CA SER A 92 -67.57 5.73 -22.19
C SER A 92 -68.62 5.45 -21.12
N LEU A 93 -68.59 6.17 -19.98
CA LEU A 93 -69.58 6.07 -18.92
C LEU A 93 -70.97 6.57 -19.42
N LEU A 94 -71.03 7.63 -20.23
CA LEU A 94 -72.27 8.10 -20.83
C LEU A 94 -72.81 7.06 -21.81
N PHE A 95 -72.00 6.45 -22.66
CA PHE A 95 -72.42 5.34 -23.51
C PHE A 95 -72.91 4.13 -22.69
N LEU A 96 -72.28 3.83 -21.53
CA LEU A 96 -72.73 2.75 -20.64
C LEU A 96 -74.14 3.05 -20.04
N ILE A 97 -74.37 4.30 -19.62
CA ILE A 97 -75.68 4.73 -19.16
C ILE A 97 -76.68 4.45 -20.24
N PHE A 98 -76.46 4.92 -21.50
CA PHE A 98 -77.30 4.67 -22.64
C PHE A 98 -77.54 3.18 -22.90
N ALA A 99 -76.51 2.38 -22.95
CA ALA A 99 -76.55 0.94 -23.16
C ALA A 99 -77.32 0.18 -22.03
N ASN A 100 -77.32 0.66 -20.79
CA ASN A 100 -78.09 0.08 -19.69
C ASN A 100 -79.62 0.31 -19.86
N PHE A 101 -80.00 1.35 -20.54
CA PHE A 101 -81.45 1.60 -20.91
C PHE A 101 -81.88 0.73 -22.09
N TYR A 102 -81.05 0.61 -23.12
CA TYR A 102 -81.32 -0.23 -24.31
C TYR A 102 -80.70 -1.63 -24.13
N LYS A 103 -81.15 -2.34 -23.06
CA LYS A 103 -80.59 -3.69 -22.66
C LYS A 103 -80.62 -4.71 -23.76
N THR A 104 -81.60 -4.59 -24.70
CA THR A 104 -81.73 -5.53 -25.81
C THR A 104 -81.02 -5.11 -27.10
N SER A 105 -80.50 -3.90 -27.17
CA SER A 105 -79.71 -3.47 -28.31
C SER A 105 -78.23 -3.91 -28.21
N LEU A 106 -77.95 -4.94 -28.96
CA LEU A 106 -76.56 -5.43 -29.10
C LEU A 106 -75.60 -4.33 -29.56
N GLU A 107 -76.04 -3.45 -30.45
CA GLU A 107 -75.26 -2.34 -30.99
C GLU A 107 -74.82 -1.33 -29.93
N SER A 108 -75.72 -0.94 -29.04
CA SER A 108 -75.42 0.03 -27.97
C SER A 108 -74.43 -0.54 -26.95
N VAL A 109 -74.53 -1.84 -26.59
CA VAL A 109 -73.67 -2.53 -25.70
C VAL A 109 -72.29 -2.71 -26.34
N THR A 110 -72.23 -3.10 -27.60
CA THR A 110 -71.01 -3.24 -28.37
C THR A 110 -70.28 -1.92 -28.52
N ARG A 111 -70.98 -0.80 -28.72
CA ARG A 111 -70.40 0.54 -28.81
C ARG A 111 -69.83 0.98 -27.50
N ALA A 112 -70.53 0.78 -26.38
CA ALA A 112 -69.96 1.05 -25.04
C ALA A 112 -68.74 0.24 -24.76
N PHE A 113 -68.76 -1.06 -25.09
CA PHE A 113 -67.59 -1.95 -24.96
C PHE A 113 -66.40 -1.44 -25.78
N SER A 114 -66.63 -1.10 -27.04
CA SER A 114 -65.55 -0.58 -27.91
C SER A 114 -64.92 0.69 -27.35
N CYS A 115 -65.71 1.62 -26.83
CA CYS A 115 -65.25 2.86 -26.23
C CYS A 115 -64.41 2.60 -25.00
N PHE A 116 -64.81 1.73 -24.08
CA PHE A 116 -64.07 1.37 -22.92
C PHE A 116 -62.74 0.66 -23.30
N ASN A 117 -62.74 -0.24 -24.32
CA ASN A 117 -61.55 -0.90 -24.81
C ASN A 117 -60.54 0.08 -25.43
N VAL A 118 -61.00 1.04 -26.20
CA VAL A 118 -60.13 2.09 -26.75
C VAL A 118 -59.60 3.00 -25.65
N THR A 119 -60.42 3.39 -24.66
CA THR A 119 -59.94 4.14 -23.48
C THR A 119 -58.86 3.37 -22.69
N LEU A 120 -59.08 2.06 -22.51
CA LEU A 120 -58.08 1.17 -21.86
C LEU A 120 -56.77 1.16 -22.64
N ARG A 121 -56.81 1.12 -23.97
CA ARG A 121 -55.62 1.18 -24.84
C ARG A 121 -54.90 2.52 -24.70
N HIS A 122 -55.60 3.65 -24.71
CA HIS A 122 -55.00 4.97 -24.51
C HIS A 122 -54.43 5.15 -23.08
N CYS A 123 -55.02 4.51 -22.06
CA CYS A 123 -54.42 4.44 -20.72
C CYS A 123 -53.07 3.74 -20.72
N LEU A 124 -52.88 2.68 -21.56
CA LEU A 124 -51.61 2.02 -21.73
C LEU A 124 -50.54 2.95 -22.32
N ASP A 125 -50.90 3.69 -23.41
CA ASP A 125 -49.97 4.59 -24.09
C ASP A 125 -49.50 5.69 -23.13
N VAL A 126 -50.39 6.31 -22.35
CA VAL A 126 -50.06 7.33 -21.35
C VAL A 126 -49.19 6.79 -20.21
N GLY A 127 -49.47 5.56 -19.76
CA GLY A 127 -48.72 4.91 -18.70
C GLY A 127 -47.31 4.53 -19.11
N VAL A 128 -47.04 4.25 -20.39
CA VAL A 128 -45.72 3.96 -20.93
C VAL A 128 -44.85 5.23 -20.95
N GLU A 129 -45.43 6.36 -21.32
CA GLU A 129 -44.68 7.61 -21.48
C GLU A 129 -44.33 8.30 -20.14
N ASN A 130 -45.16 8.17 -19.10
CA ASN A 130 -44.99 8.83 -17.79
C ASN A 130 -45.34 7.95 -16.58
N PRO A 131 -44.41 7.08 -16.12
CA PRO A 131 -44.68 6.19 -14.99
C PRO A 131 -44.90 6.92 -13.65
N GLU A 132 -44.36 8.12 -13.45
CA GLU A 132 -44.54 8.90 -12.21
C GLU A 132 -45.89 9.57 -12.08
N ASN A 133 -46.54 9.98 -13.20
CA ASN A 133 -47.85 10.64 -13.24
C ASN A 133 -49.02 9.70 -13.58
N GLY A 134 -48.75 8.41 -13.80
CA GLY A 134 -49.73 7.42 -14.26
C GLY A 134 -50.86 7.06 -13.28
N GLY A 135 -50.86 7.58 -12.05
CA GLY A 135 -51.79 7.15 -11.00
C GLY A 135 -53.27 7.39 -11.30
N SER A 136 -53.63 8.38 -12.13
CA SER A 136 -55.00 8.61 -12.56
C SER A 136 -55.41 7.71 -13.74
N ALA A 137 -54.54 7.58 -14.75
CA ALA A 137 -54.75 6.70 -15.89
C ALA A 137 -54.83 5.22 -15.44
N GLN A 138 -54.01 4.80 -14.46
CA GLN A 138 -54.06 3.46 -13.88
C GLN A 138 -55.39 3.17 -13.18
N LYS A 139 -55.97 4.12 -12.44
CA LYS A 139 -57.28 3.93 -11.82
C LYS A 139 -58.40 3.84 -12.86
N ILE A 140 -58.30 4.62 -13.93
CA ILE A 140 -59.28 4.59 -15.05
C ILE A 140 -59.15 3.25 -15.78
N SER A 141 -57.96 2.76 -16.07
CA SER A 141 -57.73 1.50 -16.78
C SER A 141 -58.33 0.29 -16.05
N VAL A 142 -58.20 0.19 -14.74
CA VAL A 142 -58.80 -0.88 -13.93
C VAL A 142 -60.34 -0.83 -14.02
N LYS A 143 -60.92 0.37 -14.01
CA LYS A 143 -62.37 0.53 -14.16
C LYS A 143 -62.86 0.16 -15.57
N CYS A 144 -62.14 0.58 -16.59
CA CYS A 144 -62.41 0.24 -17.99
C CYS A 144 -62.35 -1.29 -18.20
N GLU A 145 -61.37 -1.94 -17.68
CA GLU A 145 -61.23 -3.42 -17.71
C GLU A 145 -62.44 -4.10 -17.08
N GLN A 146 -62.85 -3.70 -15.85
CA GLN A 146 -64.00 -4.26 -15.14
C GLN A 146 -65.32 -4.04 -15.89
N GLU A 147 -65.54 -2.86 -16.48
CA GLU A 147 -66.79 -2.57 -17.24
C GLU A 147 -66.78 -3.33 -18.57
N CYS A 148 -65.64 -3.46 -19.26
CA CYS A 148 -65.50 -4.31 -20.45
C CYS A 148 -65.79 -5.79 -20.13
N ASP A 149 -65.33 -6.33 -19.05
CA ASP A 149 -65.61 -7.73 -18.65
C ASP A 149 -67.11 -7.96 -18.42
N LYS A 150 -67.81 -7.00 -17.75
CA LYS A 150 -69.28 -7.05 -17.55
C LYS A 150 -70.08 -6.94 -18.87
N LEU A 151 -69.62 -6.04 -19.72
CA LEU A 151 -70.25 -5.85 -21.02
C LEU A 151 -70.00 -7.08 -21.91
N LEU A 152 -68.83 -7.65 -21.88
CA LEU A 152 -68.53 -8.85 -22.64
C LEU A 152 -69.39 -10.06 -22.21
N GLN A 153 -69.59 -10.23 -20.88
CA GLN A 153 -70.54 -11.25 -20.38
C GLN A 153 -71.96 -11.04 -20.89
N ARG A 154 -72.40 -9.80 -20.92
CA ARG A 154 -73.76 -9.44 -21.48
C ARG A 154 -73.87 -9.74 -22.98
N ILE A 155 -72.82 -9.41 -23.75
CA ILE A 155 -72.80 -9.66 -25.20
C ILE A 155 -72.78 -11.16 -25.47
N THR A 156 -71.96 -11.92 -24.76
CA THR A 156 -71.81 -13.43 -24.95
C THR A 156 -73.09 -14.15 -24.60
N VAL A 157 -73.97 -13.70 -23.71
CA VAL A 157 -75.26 -14.25 -23.35
C VAL A 157 -76.27 -14.00 -24.46
N ASN A 158 -76.26 -12.81 -25.13
CA ASN A 158 -77.27 -12.39 -26.05
C ASN A 158 -77.03 -12.82 -27.52
N ASP A 159 -75.76 -12.96 -27.97
CA ASP A 159 -75.47 -13.35 -29.34
C ASP A 159 -74.00 -13.83 -29.48
N ALA A 160 -73.75 -15.11 -29.33
CA ALA A 160 -72.45 -15.72 -29.32
C ALA A 160 -71.78 -15.85 -30.73
N HIS A 161 -72.51 -15.57 -31.80
CA HIS A 161 -72.08 -15.96 -33.19
C HIS A 161 -71.83 -14.76 -34.11
N HIS A 162 -71.81 -13.50 -33.62
CA HIS A 162 -71.61 -12.33 -34.46
C HIS A 162 -70.14 -12.24 -34.83
N PRO A 163 -69.70 -12.16 -36.12
CA PRO A 163 -68.34 -12.21 -36.58
C PRO A 163 -67.47 -11.05 -35.99
N SER A 164 -68.04 -9.85 -35.91
CA SER A 164 -67.32 -8.69 -35.31
C SER A 164 -67.08 -8.82 -33.82
N LEU A 165 -67.76 -9.73 -33.14
CA LEU A 165 -67.60 -9.96 -31.72
C LEU A 165 -66.31 -10.70 -31.39
N SER A 166 -65.91 -11.67 -32.22
CA SER A 166 -64.64 -12.41 -32.02
C SER A 166 -63.46 -11.47 -32.16
N GLU A 167 -63.50 -10.55 -33.10
CA GLU A 167 -62.44 -9.54 -33.29
C GLU A 167 -62.36 -8.58 -32.12
N LEU A 168 -63.51 -8.02 -31.67
CA LEU A 168 -63.51 -7.16 -30.48
C LEU A 168 -63.08 -7.84 -29.21
N LYS A 169 -63.46 -9.11 -29.03
CA LYS A 169 -63.04 -9.93 -27.89
C LYS A 169 -61.57 -10.16 -27.88
N ASN A 170 -60.98 -10.48 -29.01
CA ASN A 170 -59.55 -10.68 -29.17
C ASN A 170 -58.78 -9.39 -28.91
N ASP A 171 -59.24 -8.29 -29.48
CA ASP A 171 -58.68 -6.97 -29.29
C ASP A 171 -58.68 -6.54 -27.80
N PHE A 172 -59.77 -6.82 -27.09
CA PHE A 172 -59.91 -6.60 -25.65
C PHE A 172 -58.91 -7.45 -24.86
N PHE A 173 -58.81 -8.74 -25.12
CA PHE A 173 -57.85 -9.63 -24.41
C PHE A 173 -56.44 -9.23 -24.70
N VAL A 174 -56.08 -8.80 -25.91
CA VAL A 174 -54.77 -8.24 -26.24
C VAL A 174 -54.51 -6.99 -25.42
N THR A 175 -55.46 -6.08 -25.32
CA THR A 175 -55.31 -4.86 -24.52
C THR A 175 -55.16 -5.16 -23.03
N CYS A 176 -55.96 -6.04 -22.46
CA CYS A 176 -55.84 -6.47 -21.06
C CYS A 176 -54.52 -7.20 -20.80
N PHE A 177 -54.07 -8.03 -21.74
CA PHE A 177 -52.76 -8.67 -21.67
C PHE A 177 -51.62 -7.66 -21.59
N GLN A 178 -51.61 -6.67 -22.49
CA GLN A 178 -50.60 -5.61 -22.49
C GLN A 178 -50.66 -4.78 -21.21
N PHE A 179 -51.85 -4.48 -20.73
CA PHE A 179 -52.07 -3.76 -19.47
C PHE A 179 -51.51 -4.54 -18.27
N SER A 180 -51.84 -5.84 -18.17
CA SER A 180 -51.34 -6.72 -17.10
C SER A 180 -49.83 -6.80 -17.08
N LEU A 181 -49.19 -6.90 -18.24
CA LEU A 181 -47.69 -6.91 -18.36
C LEU A 181 -47.11 -5.57 -17.92
N GLN A 182 -47.74 -4.46 -18.27
CA GLN A 182 -47.27 -3.13 -17.89
C GLN A 182 -47.35 -2.90 -16.36
N GLN A 183 -48.42 -3.44 -15.72
CA GLN A 183 -48.59 -3.41 -14.26
C GLN A 183 -47.69 -4.44 -13.53
N GLY A 184 -46.99 -5.31 -14.25
CA GLY A 184 -46.20 -6.39 -13.67
C GLY A 184 -47.04 -7.53 -13.09
N ASP A 185 -48.35 -7.58 -13.41
CA ASP A 185 -49.23 -8.69 -13.03
C ASP A 185 -49.15 -9.85 -14.04
N PHE A 186 -48.11 -10.67 -13.89
CA PHE A 186 -47.89 -11.83 -14.72
C PHE A 186 -48.94 -12.95 -14.54
N ASN A 187 -49.73 -12.95 -13.44
CA ASN A 187 -50.82 -13.88 -13.26
C ASN A 187 -51.99 -13.55 -14.22
N ALA A 188 -52.41 -12.29 -14.19
CA ALA A 188 -53.44 -11.82 -15.11
C ALA A 188 -52.98 -11.93 -16.58
N ALA A 189 -51.72 -11.57 -16.86
CA ALA A 189 -51.14 -11.72 -18.19
C ALA A 189 -51.20 -13.16 -18.69
N THR A 190 -50.85 -14.15 -17.87
CA THR A 190 -50.92 -15.56 -18.27
C THR A 190 -52.37 -16.01 -18.59
N ILE A 191 -53.33 -15.51 -17.81
CA ILE A 191 -54.76 -15.83 -18.05
C ILE A 191 -55.23 -15.23 -19.38
N TYR A 192 -54.91 -13.96 -19.63
CA TYR A 192 -55.27 -13.31 -20.89
C TYR A 192 -54.53 -13.92 -22.08
N TRP A 193 -53.26 -14.28 -21.92
CA TRP A 193 -52.52 -14.97 -22.96
C TRP A 193 -53.17 -16.31 -23.33
N SER A 194 -53.63 -17.13 -22.35
CA SER A 194 -54.31 -18.38 -22.62
C SER A 194 -55.61 -18.14 -23.37
N LYS A 195 -56.40 -17.11 -23.00
CA LYS A 195 -57.64 -16.72 -23.69
C LYS A 195 -57.40 -16.29 -25.16
N ILE A 196 -56.29 -15.56 -25.41
CA ILE A 196 -55.87 -15.17 -26.77
C ILE A 196 -55.49 -16.41 -27.62
N MET A 197 -54.87 -17.44 -26.99
CA MET A 197 -54.37 -18.64 -27.66
C MET A 197 -55.38 -19.79 -27.66
N GLU A 198 -56.51 -19.71 -26.94
CA GLU A 198 -57.54 -20.72 -26.94
C GLU A 198 -58.08 -20.98 -28.36
N LYS A 199 -58.06 -22.22 -28.77
CA LYS A 199 -58.75 -22.64 -30.01
C LYS A 199 -60.25 -22.61 -29.73
N PRO A 200 -61.11 -22.03 -30.63
CA PRO A 200 -62.54 -22.13 -30.49
C PRO A 200 -62.89 -23.60 -30.42
N ASP A 201 -63.80 -23.93 -29.45
CA ASP A 201 -64.20 -25.27 -29.06
C ASP A 201 -64.59 -26.10 -30.30
N SER A 202 -63.93 -27.27 -30.43
CA SER A 202 -64.12 -28.25 -31.52
C SER A 202 -65.40 -29.09 -31.37
N HIS A 203 -66.36 -28.62 -30.56
CA HIS A 203 -67.57 -29.42 -30.27
C HIS A 203 -68.70 -29.31 -31.32
N GLN A 204 -68.52 -28.59 -32.46
CA GLN A 204 -69.45 -28.67 -33.58
C GLN A 204 -68.80 -29.22 -34.82
N LYS A 205 -68.59 -30.54 -34.81
CA LYS A 205 -68.36 -31.35 -36.02
C LYS A 205 -69.67 -31.57 -36.73
N ASN A 206 -70.19 -30.63 -37.51
CA ASN A 206 -71.13 -30.89 -38.59
C ASN A 206 -71.54 -29.56 -39.28
N HIS A 207 -70.59 -29.03 -40.14
CA HIS A 207 -70.94 -28.38 -41.35
C HIS A 207 -69.76 -28.12 -42.20
N GLU A 208 -69.67 -28.71 -43.35
CA GLU A 208 -68.77 -28.47 -44.39
C GLU A 208 -68.83 -27.01 -44.94
N ASN A 209 -68.31 -26.09 -44.22
CA ASN A 209 -67.88 -24.86 -44.82
C ASN A 209 -66.57 -24.43 -44.08
N ASN A 210 -65.47 -24.61 -44.74
CA ASN A 210 -64.12 -24.22 -44.37
C ASN A 210 -64.01 -22.70 -44.29
N LEU A 211 -64.65 -22.08 -43.32
CA LEU A 211 -64.16 -20.80 -42.76
C LEU A 211 -63.12 -21.14 -41.70
N SER A 212 -61.89 -21.21 -42.15
CA SER A 212 -60.72 -21.24 -41.28
C SER A 212 -60.86 -20.08 -40.31
N LEU A 213 -61.17 -20.42 -39.03
CA LEU A 213 -61.11 -19.45 -37.92
C LEU A 213 -59.73 -18.79 -38.02
N GLU A 214 -59.76 -17.53 -38.35
CA GLU A 214 -58.53 -16.74 -38.58
C GLU A 214 -57.65 -16.80 -37.35
N LYS A 215 -56.56 -17.48 -37.52
CA LYS A 215 -55.40 -17.42 -36.61
C LYS A 215 -55.10 -15.98 -36.39
N ILE A 216 -54.64 -15.66 -35.16
CA ILE A 216 -54.06 -14.36 -34.84
C ILE A 216 -53.14 -13.99 -36.01
N PRO A 217 -53.26 -12.84 -36.64
CA PRO A 217 -52.41 -12.45 -37.75
C PRO A 217 -50.95 -12.53 -37.30
N SER A 218 -50.14 -13.15 -38.11
CA SER A 218 -48.72 -13.37 -37.80
C SER A 218 -48.01 -12.11 -37.36
N LYS A 219 -48.40 -10.96 -37.90
CA LYS A 219 -47.88 -9.64 -37.47
C LYS A 219 -48.26 -9.30 -36.02
N CYS A 220 -49.48 -9.57 -35.62
CA CYS A 220 -49.95 -9.36 -34.26
C CYS A 220 -49.19 -10.26 -33.26
N LEU A 221 -48.97 -11.51 -33.64
CA LEU A 221 -48.15 -12.46 -32.83
C LEU A 221 -46.72 -11.94 -32.62
N ILE A 222 -46.07 -11.35 -33.64
CA ILE A 222 -44.76 -10.73 -33.57
C ILE A 222 -44.80 -9.57 -32.57
N ASP A 223 -45.79 -8.66 -32.67
CA ASP A 223 -45.88 -7.50 -31.78
C ASP A 223 -46.18 -7.90 -30.33
N LEU A 224 -47.04 -8.91 -30.10
CA LEU A 224 -47.28 -9.46 -28.77
C LEU A 224 -46.04 -10.12 -28.19
N THR A 225 -45.29 -10.88 -29.01
CA THR A 225 -44.02 -11.48 -28.54
C THR A 225 -43.02 -10.41 -28.17
N ARG A 226 -42.97 -9.31 -28.92
CA ARG A 226 -42.10 -8.13 -28.57
C ARG A 226 -42.52 -7.52 -27.21
N VAL A 227 -43.81 -7.40 -26.95
CA VAL A 227 -44.31 -6.89 -25.66
C VAL A 227 -43.94 -7.84 -24.52
N ILE A 228 -44.11 -9.15 -24.70
CA ILE A 228 -43.69 -10.19 -23.72
C ILE A 228 -42.19 -10.06 -23.46
N HIS A 229 -41.41 -10.03 -24.51
CA HIS A 229 -39.93 -9.90 -24.42
C HIS A 229 -39.54 -8.66 -23.58
N ASN A 230 -40.08 -7.48 -23.93
CA ASN A 230 -39.77 -6.23 -23.25
C ASN A 230 -40.22 -6.22 -21.78
N ALA A 231 -41.37 -6.83 -21.49
CA ALA A 231 -41.91 -6.93 -20.14
C ALA A 231 -41.03 -7.87 -19.26
N CYS A 232 -40.66 -9.04 -19.81
CA CYS A 232 -39.81 -10.02 -19.11
C CYS A 232 -38.37 -9.48 -18.86
N MET A 233 -37.83 -8.68 -19.79
CA MET A 233 -36.53 -8.02 -19.64
C MET A 233 -36.46 -7.12 -18.41
N LYS A 234 -37.56 -6.49 -18.03
CA LYS A 234 -37.59 -5.50 -16.90
C LYS A 234 -37.91 -6.14 -15.54
N GLN A 235 -38.10 -7.47 -15.47
CA GLN A 235 -38.57 -8.12 -14.26
C GLN A 235 -37.48 -8.58 -13.32
N ASN A 236 -37.85 -8.58 -12.04
CA ASN A 236 -37.04 -9.11 -10.94
C ASN A 236 -37.34 -10.60 -10.71
N ASP A 237 -36.51 -11.28 -9.94
CA ASP A 237 -36.51 -12.75 -9.74
C ASP A 237 -37.85 -13.35 -9.26
N LYS A 238 -38.72 -12.58 -8.58
CA LYS A 238 -40.00 -13.07 -8.04
C LYS A 238 -41.01 -13.55 -9.13
N ASN A 239 -40.97 -12.91 -10.29
CA ASN A 239 -41.88 -13.23 -11.39
C ASN A 239 -41.29 -14.15 -12.46
N MET A 240 -40.05 -14.56 -12.25
CA MET A 240 -39.25 -15.31 -13.21
C MET A 240 -39.93 -16.59 -13.75
N PRO A 241 -40.55 -17.46 -12.91
CA PRO A 241 -41.20 -18.67 -13.42
C PRO A 241 -42.33 -18.36 -14.45
N LYS A 242 -43.10 -17.32 -14.20
CA LYS A 242 -44.19 -16.90 -15.10
C LYS A 242 -43.70 -16.25 -16.36
N CYS A 243 -42.61 -15.48 -16.29
CA CYS A 243 -41.89 -15.00 -17.46
C CYS A 243 -41.45 -16.17 -18.34
N VAL A 244 -40.88 -17.22 -17.71
CA VAL A 244 -40.50 -18.43 -18.44
C VAL A 244 -41.70 -19.08 -19.14
N ASP A 245 -42.82 -19.24 -18.48
CA ASP A 245 -44.03 -19.83 -19.07
C ASP A 245 -44.55 -19.00 -20.24
N LEU A 246 -44.63 -17.72 -20.13
CA LEU A 246 -45.03 -16.80 -21.21
C LEU A 246 -44.03 -16.86 -22.38
N LEU A 247 -42.72 -16.84 -22.11
CA LEU A 247 -41.69 -16.92 -23.14
C LEU A 247 -41.72 -18.31 -23.86
N LYS A 248 -41.84 -19.41 -23.10
CA LYS A 248 -42.04 -20.76 -23.69
C LYS A 248 -43.23 -20.82 -24.60
N SER A 249 -44.36 -20.29 -24.18
CA SER A 249 -45.58 -20.25 -24.96
C SER A 249 -45.43 -19.36 -26.18
N SER A 250 -44.83 -18.19 -26.09
CA SER A 250 -44.60 -17.29 -27.23
C SER A 250 -43.66 -17.92 -28.27
N VAL A 251 -42.54 -18.54 -27.82
CA VAL A 251 -41.65 -19.29 -28.73
C VAL A 251 -42.39 -20.42 -29.45
N SER A 252 -43.18 -21.23 -28.73
CA SER A 252 -43.98 -22.29 -29.32
C SER A 252 -45.02 -21.74 -30.33
N SER A 253 -45.59 -20.60 -30.05
CA SER A 253 -46.56 -19.95 -30.99
C SER A 253 -45.83 -19.45 -32.25
N LEU A 254 -44.66 -18.86 -32.13
CA LEU A 254 -43.84 -18.47 -33.27
C LEU A 254 -43.42 -19.69 -34.11
N GLN A 255 -43.03 -20.82 -33.49
CA GLN A 255 -42.66 -22.05 -34.22
C GLN A 255 -43.85 -22.62 -35.03
N ASN A 256 -45.05 -22.52 -34.52
CA ASN A 256 -46.27 -23.00 -35.20
C ASN A 256 -46.79 -22.06 -36.30
N CYS A 257 -46.12 -20.90 -36.52
CA CYS A 257 -46.44 -19.98 -37.56
C CYS A 257 -46.12 -20.60 -38.92
N LYS A 258 -47.19 -20.83 -39.76
CA LYS A 258 -47.08 -21.48 -41.08
C LYS A 258 -46.94 -20.50 -42.25
N ASP A 259 -46.96 -19.21 -41.94
CA ASP A 259 -46.84 -18.18 -42.99
C ASP A 259 -45.35 -18.06 -43.39
N THR A 260 -45.06 -18.62 -44.55
CA THR A 260 -43.68 -18.65 -45.10
C THR A 260 -43.13 -17.26 -45.43
N LEU A 261 -43.99 -16.30 -45.79
CA LEU A 261 -43.55 -14.93 -46.09
C LEU A 261 -43.14 -14.19 -44.80
N VAL A 262 -43.87 -14.43 -43.73
CA VAL A 262 -43.55 -13.84 -42.42
C VAL A 262 -42.33 -14.49 -41.77
N THR A 263 -42.18 -15.83 -41.91
CA THR A 263 -41.02 -16.54 -41.33
C THR A 263 -39.67 -16.18 -41.99
N LEU A 264 -39.72 -15.65 -43.22
CA LEU A 264 -38.54 -15.13 -43.94
C LEU A 264 -38.28 -13.65 -43.61
N ASP A 265 -39.19 -12.98 -42.94
CA ASP A 265 -38.98 -11.58 -42.52
C ASP A 265 -37.84 -11.46 -41.49
N THR A 266 -36.96 -10.55 -41.74
CA THR A 266 -35.83 -10.26 -40.81
C THR A 266 -36.34 -9.87 -39.41
N THR A 267 -37.43 -9.17 -39.31
CA THR A 267 -38.03 -8.74 -38.02
C THR A 267 -38.51 -9.95 -37.21
N TYR A 268 -39.14 -10.94 -37.90
CA TYR A 268 -39.58 -12.17 -37.26
C TYR A 268 -38.40 -12.98 -36.75
N GLN A 269 -37.33 -13.11 -37.55
CA GLN A 269 -36.15 -13.82 -37.15
C GLN A 269 -35.43 -13.18 -35.97
N GLN A 270 -35.33 -11.85 -35.97
CA GLN A 270 -34.74 -11.09 -34.86
C GLN A 270 -35.51 -11.20 -33.54
N ILE A 271 -36.82 -11.13 -33.58
CA ILE A 271 -37.70 -11.28 -32.41
C ILE A 271 -37.62 -12.70 -31.87
N LYS A 272 -37.67 -13.70 -32.76
CA LYS A 272 -37.57 -15.12 -32.37
C LYS A 272 -36.25 -15.38 -31.68
N LEU A 273 -35.15 -14.93 -32.28
CA LEU A 273 -33.80 -15.03 -31.71
C LEU A 273 -33.71 -14.34 -30.35
N SER A 274 -34.10 -13.07 -30.25
CA SER A 274 -34.05 -12.32 -29.01
C SER A 274 -34.87 -12.96 -27.91
N THR A 275 -36.07 -13.50 -28.26
CA THR A 275 -36.96 -14.17 -27.31
C THR A 275 -36.38 -15.51 -26.85
N LEU A 276 -35.75 -16.26 -27.73
CA LEU A 276 -35.02 -17.51 -27.38
C LEU A 276 -33.86 -17.21 -26.44
N LEU A 277 -33.05 -16.21 -26.74
CA LEU A 277 -31.94 -15.80 -25.88
C LEU A 277 -32.39 -15.37 -24.48
N LEU A 278 -33.48 -14.57 -24.41
CA LEU A 278 -34.04 -14.17 -23.14
C LEU A 278 -34.61 -15.35 -22.37
N LEU A 279 -35.29 -16.28 -23.05
CA LEU A 279 -35.81 -17.51 -22.45
C LEU A 279 -34.69 -18.34 -21.83
N ILE A 280 -33.58 -18.53 -22.57
CA ILE A 280 -32.41 -19.24 -22.08
C ILE A 280 -31.86 -18.55 -20.79
N GLN A 281 -31.73 -17.23 -20.79
CA GLN A 281 -31.29 -16.46 -19.61
C GLN A 281 -32.24 -16.63 -18.40
N CYS A 282 -33.57 -16.59 -18.63
CA CYS A 282 -34.56 -16.80 -17.57
C CYS A 282 -34.51 -18.23 -17.03
N LEU A 283 -34.34 -19.22 -17.90
CA LEU A 283 -34.20 -20.63 -17.51
C LEU A 283 -32.92 -20.89 -16.71
N LEU A 284 -31.83 -20.20 -17.03
CA LEU A 284 -30.61 -20.25 -16.24
C LEU A 284 -30.83 -19.72 -14.80
N LYS A 285 -31.54 -18.61 -14.68
CA LYS A 285 -31.86 -18.02 -13.37
C LYS A 285 -32.78 -18.93 -12.55
N THR A 286 -33.75 -19.60 -13.18
CA THR A 286 -34.64 -20.56 -12.53
C THR A 286 -34.02 -21.94 -12.30
N ARG A 287 -32.81 -22.19 -12.84
CA ARG A 287 -32.07 -23.46 -12.80
C ARG A 287 -32.80 -24.64 -13.46
N ASP A 288 -33.68 -24.39 -14.42
CA ASP A 288 -34.31 -25.42 -15.24
C ASP A 288 -33.38 -25.78 -16.42
N PHE A 289 -32.34 -26.58 -16.10
CA PHE A 289 -31.27 -26.87 -17.06
C PHE A 289 -31.74 -27.74 -18.25
N ASP A 290 -32.70 -28.63 -18.06
CA ASP A 290 -33.18 -29.52 -19.14
C ASP A 290 -33.97 -28.70 -20.17
N ALA A 291 -34.84 -27.81 -19.72
CA ALA A 291 -35.52 -26.90 -20.64
C ALA A 291 -34.50 -25.92 -21.29
N CYS A 292 -33.55 -25.40 -20.49
CA CYS A 292 -32.52 -24.50 -21.02
C CYS A 292 -31.72 -25.15 -22.16
N GLU A 293 -31.24 -26.36 -21.97
CA GLU A 293 -30.51 -27.12 -22.99
C GLU A 293 -31.33 -27.33 -24.26
N LYS A 294 -32.62 -27.71 -24.12
CA LYS A 294 -33.55 -27.87 -25.27
C LYS A 294 -33.63 -26.57 -26.08
N TYR A 295 -33.83 -25.41 -25.43
CA TYR A 295 -33.98 -24.15 -26.15
C TYR A 295 -32.64 -23.60 -26.65
N ALA A 296 -31.53 -23.85 -25.96
CA ALA A 296 -30.19 -23.55 -26.46
C ALA A 296 -29.87 -24.37 -27.71
N GLN A 297 -30.18 -25.66 -27.72
CA GLN A 297 -29.99 -26.50 -28.90
C GLN A 297 -30.87 -26.03 -30.07
N MET A 298 -32.12 -25.70 -29.84
CA MET A 298 -33.01 -25.10 -30.82
C MET A 298 -32.42 -23.83 -31.43
N ALA A 299 -31.88 -22.92 -30.56
CA ALA A 299 -31.26 -21.67 -31.00
C ALA A 299 -30.02 -21.94 -31.89
N LEU A 300 -29.20 -22.94 -31.53
CA LEU A 300 -28.02 -23.35 -32.31
C LEU A 300 -28.38 -23.92 -33.69
N GLU A 301 -29.50 -24.68 -33.77
CA GLU A 301 -29.96 -25.27 -35.02
C GLU A 301 -30.59 -24.23 -35.95
N GLU A 302 -31.38 -23.31 -35.42
CA GLU A 302 -32.09 -22.29 -36.21
C GLU A 302 -31.23 -21.09 -36.59
N PHE A 303 -30.26 -20.70 -35.69
CA PHE A 303 -29.44 -19.50 -35.84
C PHE A 303 -27.94 -19.81 -35.74
N PRO A 304 -27.38 -20.75 -36.52
CA PRO A 304 -25.99 -21.15 -36.41
C PRO A 304 -25.00 -20.03 -36.76
N GLY A 305 -25.43 -18.99 -37.50
CA GLY A 305 -24.64 -17.83 -37.87
C GLY A 305 -24.60 -16.70 -36.79
N GLU A 306 -25.28 -16.88 -35.66
CA GLU A 306 -25.42 -15.83 -34.66
C GLU A 306 -24.50 -16.02 -33.42
N PRO A 307 -23.54 -15.15 -33.18
CA PRO A 307 -22.55 -15.33 -32.10
C PRO A 307 -23.18 -15.37 -30.69
N ASN A 308 -24.29 -14.66 -30.46
CA ASN A 308 -24.92 -14.58 -29.14
C ASN A 308 -25.54 -15.90 -28.70
N VAL A 309 -25.90 -16.78 -29.66
CA VAL A 309 -26.41 -18.13 -29.38
C VAL A 309 -25.33 -18.98 -28.73
N TYR A 310 -24.12 -18.94 -29.27
CA TYR A 310 -22.95 -19.64 -28.70
C TYR A 310 -22.62 -19.13 -27.30
N LYS A 311 -22.64 -17.79 -27.07
CA LYS A 311 -22.40 -17.21 -25.75
C LYS A 311 -23.44 -17.72 -24.74
N ALA A 312 -24.71 -17.69 -25.10
CA ALA A 312 -25.80 -18.17 -24.23
C ALA A 312 -25.64 -19.67 -23.90
N SER A 313 -25.29 -20.50 -24.91
CA SER A 313 -25.04 -21.92 -24.73
C SER A 313 -23.86 -22.22 -23.83
N ILE A 314 -22.78 -21.43 -23.95
CA ILE A 314 -21.60 -21.55 -23.09
C ILE A 314 -21.93 -21.14 -21.63
N GLU A 315 -22.72 -20.07 -21.43
CA GLU A 315 -23.15 -19.66 -20.09
C GLU A 315 -24.03 -20.74 -19.44
N MET A 316 -24.88 -21.35 -20.21
CA MET A 316 -25.68 -22.53 -19.78
C MET A 316 -24.77 -23.67 -19.33
N LEU A 317 -23.76 -24.02 -20.10
CA LEU A 317 -22.85 -25.10 -19.75
C LEU A 317 -22.06 -24.80 -18.49
N LYS A 318 -21.57 -23.58 -18.35
CA LYS A 318 -20.86 -23.11 -17.14
C LYS A 318 -21.73 -23.24 -15.88
N THR A 319 -23.00 -22.90 -15.98
CA THR A 319 -23.93 -22.96 -14.87
C THR A 319 -24.34 -24.40 -14.54
N LYS A 320 -24.63 -25.20 -15.58
CA LYS A 320 -25.06 -26.60 -15.43
C LYS A 320 -23.95 -27.49 -14.88
N TYR A 321 -22.72 -27.37 -15.37
CA TYR A 321 -21.59 -28.20 -15.01
C TYR A 321 -20.59 -27.52 -14.08
N TYR A 322 -21.03 -26.55 -13.27
CA TYR A 322 -20.19 -25.77 -12.35
C TYR A 322 -19.29 -26.65 -11.45
N SER A 323 -19.81 -27.79 -10.99
CA SER A 323 -19.11 -28.74 -10.12
C SER A 323 -18.35 -29.85 -10.85
N ASN A 324 -18.45 -29.97 -12.18
CA ASN A 324 -17.82 -31.02 -12.97
C ASN A 324 -17.03 -30.47 -14.16
N SER A 325 -15.75 -30.15 -13.89
CA SER A 325 -14.87 -29.57 -14.89
C SER A 325 -14.64 -30.43 -16.12
N SER A 326 -14.65 -31.77 -15.99
CA SER A 326 -14.39 -32.66 -17.11
C SER A 326 -15.56 -32.63 -18.10
N LEU A 327 -16.80 -32.80 -17.63
CA LEU A 327 -17.99 -32.72 -18.49
C LEU A 327 -18.14 -31.33 -19.09
N LEU A 328 -17.85 -30.28 -18.31
CA LEU A 328 -17.88 -28.91 -18.83
C LEU A 328 -16.89 -28.75 -19.99
N THR A 329 -15.68 -29.28 -19.83
CA THR A 329 -14.63 -29.18 -20.86
C THR A 329 -15.04 -29.86 -22.17
N GLU A 330 -15.60 -31.08 -22.11
CA GLU A 330 -16.06 -31.80 -23.32
C GLU A 330 -17.22 -31.04 -23.99
N ALA A 331 -18.25 -30.71 -23.25
CA ALA A 331 -19.41 -30.01 -23.80
C ALA A 331 -19.01 -28.63 -24.38
N TYR A 332 -18.07 -27.95 -23.75
CA TYR A 332 -17.55 -26.68 -24.25
C TYR A 332 -16.78 -26.84 -25.55
N LYS A 333 -15.93 -27.87 -25.67
CA LYS A 333 -15.24 -28.21 -26.94
C LYS A 333 -16.23 -28.46 -28.07
N ASP A 334 -17.31 -29.23 -27.82
CA ASP A 334 -18.34 -29.50 -28.83
C ASP A 334 -19.01 -28.23 -29.34
N ILE A 335 -19.39 -27.34 -28.44
CA ILE A 335 -19.95 -26.04 -28.84
C ILE A 335 -18.92 -25.18 -29.58
N PHE A 336 -17.69 -25.14 -29.11
CA PHE A 336 -16.62 -24.42 -29.81
C PHE A 336 -16.41 -24.94 -31.23
N MET A 337 -16.39 -26.26 -31.43
CA MET A 337 -16.26 -26.86 -32.76
C MET A 337 -17.43 -26.47 -33.64
N LYS A 338 -18.69 -26.55 -33.16
CA LYS A 338 -19.86 -26.08 -33.89
C LYS A 338 -19.72 -24.60 -34.28
N MET A 339 -19.21 -23.76 -33.37
CA MET A 339 -18.96 -22.37 -33.64
C MET A 339 -17.93 -22.15 -34.75
N VAL A 340 -16.82 -22.92 -34.74
CA VAL A 340 -15.79 -22.88 -35.81
C VAL A 340 -16.39 -23.20 -37.16
N PHE A 341 -17.26 -24.21 -37.26
CA PHE A 341 -17.87 -24.62 -38.53
C PHE A 341 -18.90 -23.60 -39.06
N SER A 342 -19.60 -22.90 -38.17
CA SER A 342 -20.77 -22.11 -38.56
C SER A 342 -20.49 -20.61 -38.67
N LEU A 343 -19.57 -20.05 -37.86
CA LEU A 343 -19.28 -18.64 -37.88
C LEU A 343 -18.10 -18.28 -38.78
N PRO A 344 -18.21 -17.22 -39.58
CA PRO A 344 -17.05 -16.68 -40.27
C PRO A 344 -16.07 -16.06 -39.27
N LEU A 345 -14.85 -16.57 -39.26
CA LEU A 345 -13.81 -16.25 -38.30
C LEU A 345 -13.43 -14.75 -38.32
N GLN A 346 -13.28 -14.18 -39.52
CA GLN A 346 -12.86 -12.79 -39.75
C GLN A 346 -13.74 -11.74 -39.02
N HIS A 347 -15.07 -11.98 -39.05
CA HIS A 347 -16.02 -11.03 -38.39
C HIS A 347 -16.25 -11.30 -36.90
N ASN A 348 -15.84 -12.47 -36.42
CA ASN A 348 -16.18 -12.94 -35.09
C ASN A 348 -14.96 -13.22 -34.19
N VAL A 349 -13.78 -12.75 -34.55
CA VAL A 349 -12.51 -13.01 -33.80
C VAL A 349 -12.64 -12.74 -32.30
N LYS A 350 -13.29 -11.64 -31.92
CA LYS A 350 -13.49 -11.30 -30.49
C LYS A 350 -14.35 -12.34 -29.74
N VAL A 351 -15.31 -12.96 -30.44
CA VAL A 351 -16.17 -14.01 -29.86
C VAL A 351 -15.34 -15.27 -29.64
N PHE A 352 -14.56 -15.66 -30.65
CA PHE A 352 -13.64 -16.80 -30.54
C PHE A 352 -12.62 -16.61 -29.40
N ILE A 353 -12.00 -15.44 -29.32
CA ILE A 353 -11.07 -15.08 -28.26
C ILE A 353 -11.77 -15.17 -26.88
N GLY A 354 -12.98 -14.63 -26.75
CA GLY A 354 -13.74 -14.72 -25.52
C GLY A 354 -14.01 -16.17 -25.11
N CYS A 355 -14.43 -17.02 -26.07
CA CYS A 355 -14.68 -18.43 -25.84
C CYS A 355 -13.41 -19.21 -25.46
N LEU A 356 -12.28 -18.95 -26.14
CA LEU A 356 -11.00 -19.58 -25.83
C LEU A 356 -10.49 -19.16 -24.44
N ASN A 357 -10.65 -17.90 -24.07
CA ASN A 357 -10.27 -17.42 -22.74
C ASN A 357 -11.11 -18.10 -21.64
N ASP A 358 -12.40 -18.25 -21.88
CA ASP A 358 -13.28 -18.92 -20.92
C ASP A 358 -12.99 -20.42 -20.81
N LEU A 359 -12.75 -21.07 -21.95
CA LEU A 359 -12.35 -22.49 -21.98
C LEU A 359 -11.00 -22.69 -21.28
N SER A 360 -10.04 -21.79 -21.50
CA SER A 360 -8.71 -21.86 -20.89
C SER A 360 -8.76 -21.70 -19.37
N LYS A 361 -9.74 -20.95 -18.83
CA LYS A 361 -9.98 -20.86 -17.38
C LYS A 361 -10.52 -22.16 -16.78
N VAL A 362 -11.28 -22.93 -17.56
CA VAL A 362 -11.82 -24.23 -17.13
C VAL A 362 -10.78 -25.33 -17.31
N SER A 363 -10.13 -25.36 -18.45
CA SER A 363 -9.06 -26.30 -18.81
C SER A 363 -8.12 -25.69 -19.84
N ILE A 364 -6.92 -25.37 -19.39
CA ILE A 364 -5.90 -24.75 -20.25
C ILE A 364 -5.50 -25.68 -21.44
N SER A 365 -5.39 -26.97 -21.17
CA SER A 365 -5.06 -27.97 -22.22
C SER A 365 -6.12 -28.01 -23.31
N ALA A 366 -7.40 -27.88 -22.94
CA ALA A 366 -8.49 -27.78 -23.89
C ALA A 366 -8.44 -26.47 -24.68
N GLY A 367 -8.15 -25.35 -24.02
CA GLY A 367 -7.99 -24.05 -24.67
C GLY A 367 -6.85 -24.06 -25.70
N ILE A 368 -5.70 -24.64 -25.34
CA ILE A 368 -4.56 -24.81 -26.24
C ILE A 368 -4.96 -25.68 -27.43
N SER A 369 -5.55 -26.86 -27.19
CA SER A 369 -5.96 -27.80 -28.27
C SER A 369 -6.97 -27.17 -29.23
N CYS A 370 -7.95 -26.40 -28.74
CA CYS A 370 -8.91 -25.68 -29.58
C CYS A 370 -8.25 -24.54 -30.37
N SER A 371 -7.27 -23.83 -29.79
CA SER A 371 -6.48 -22.83 -30.51
C SER A 371 -5.65 -23.49 -31.61
N ASP A 372 -5.00 -24.64 -31.35
CA ASP A 372 -4.20 -25.36 -32.32
C ASP A 372 -5.06 -25.87 -33.49
N TYR A 373 -6.27 -26.35 -33.18
CA TYR A 373 -7.23 -26.73 -34.22
C TYR A 373 -7.58 -25.55 -35.12
N LEU A 374 -7.79 -24.34 -34.57
CA LEU A 374 -8.02 -23.15 -35.40
C LEU A 374 -6.85 -22.84 -36.30
N PHE A 375 -5.61 -22.92 -35.81
CA PHE A 375 -4.41 -22.63 -36.60
C PHE A 375 -4.15 -23.66 -37.71
N THR A 376 -4.57 -24.91 -37.50
CA THR A 376 -4.40 -25.97 -38.49
C THR A 376 -5.62 -26.16 -39.39
N SER A 377 -6.73 -25.45 -39.12
CA SER A 377 -7.96 -25.58 -39.89
C SER A 377 -7.88 -24.87 -41.24
N GLU A 378 -8.48 -25.47 -42.30
CA GLU A 378 -8.62 -24.88 -43.64
C GLU A 378 -9.45 -23.57 -43.65
N LYS A 379 -10.05 -23.19 -42.51
CA LYS A 379 -10.85 -21.96 -42.34
C LYS A 379 -10.00 -20.70 -42.32
N LEU A 380 -8.72 -20.78 -41.95
CA LEU A 380 -7.75 -19.69 -41.99
C LEU A 380 -7.01 -19.71 -43.34
N ASN A 381 -7.34 -18.77 -44.21
CA ASN A 381 -6.52 -18.50 -45.39
C ASN A 381 -5.42 -17.53 -44.98
N LEU A 382 -4.24 -18.06 -44.68
CA LEU A 382 -3.10 -17.30 -44.14
C LEU A 382 -2.65 -16.13 -45.00
N GLU A 383 -2.89 -16.18 -46.35
CA GLU A 383 -2.56 -15.07 -47.22
C GLU A 383 -3.42 -13.80 -46.91
N ASN A 384 -4.68 -13.99 -46.52
CA ASN A 384 -5.63 -12.90 -46.31
C ASN A 384 -5.95 -12.68 -44.82
N ASP A 385 -5.74 -13.69 -43.96
CA ASP A 385 -6.19 -13.72 -42.57
C ASP A 385 -5.05 -13.56 -41.55
N THR A 386 -3.86 -13.11 -41.96
CA THR A 386 -2.71 -12.90 -41.08
C THR A 386 -3.05 -12.09 -39.82
N PRO A 387 -3.80 -10.96 -39.86
CA PRO A 387 -4.15 -10.21 -38.69
C PRO A 387 -5.04 -11.00 -37.70
N VAL A 388 -5.90 -11.85 -38.21
CA VAL A 388 -6.77 -12.72 -37.40
C VAL A 388 -5.94 -13.79 -36.69
N PHE A 389 -5.02 -14.41 -37.43
CA PHE A 389 -4.06 -15.37 -36.88
C PHE A 389 -3.25 -14.75 -35.77
N GLU A 390 -2.67 -13.56 -35.97
CA GLU A 390 -1.87 -12.87 -34.98
C GLU A 390 -2.66 -12.57 -33.70
N GLN A 391 -3.90 -12.10 -33.79
CA GLN A 391 -4.75 -11.85 -32.63
C GLN A 391 -5.03 -13.13 -31.86
N LEU A 392 -5.33 -14.23 -32.54
CA LEU A 392 -5.53 -15.54 -31.92
C LEU A 392 -4.26 -16.09 -31.29
N PHE A 393 -3.11 -15.88 -31.95
CA PHE A 393 -1.81 -16.30 -31.45
C PHE A 393 -1.42 -15.51 -30.17
N VAL A 394 -1.56 -14.19 -30.19
CA VAL A 394 -1.35 -13.35 -29.00
C VAL A 394 -2.25 -13.83 -27.87
N ASN A 395 -3.53 -14.12 -28.17
CA ASN A 395 -4.46 -14.63 -27.17
C ASN A 395 -4.06 -16.01 -26.61
N LYS A 396 -3.57 -16.91 -27.46
CA LYS A 396 -3.05 -18.22 -27.02
C LYS A 396 -1.88 -18.05 -26.05
N ILE A 397 -0.92 -17.22 -26.41
CA ILE A 397 0.25 -16.90 -25.54
C ILE A 397 -0.22 -16.25 -24.23
N PHE A 398 -1.18 -15.33 -24.30
CA PHE A 398 -1.80 -14.74 -23.11
C PHE A 398 -2.40 -15.81 -22.19
N ASN A 399 -3.19 -16.75 -22.71
CA ASN A 399 -3.81 -17.81 -21.90
C ASN A 399 -2.78 -18.73 -21.25
N ILE A 400 -1.73 -19.12 -21.97
CA ILE A 400 -0.64 -19.93 -21.42
C ILE A 400 0.07 -19.15 -20.28
N THR A 401 0.42 -17.89 -20.52
CA THR A 401 1.16 -17.07 -19.55
C THR A 401 0.36 -16.73 -18.28
N GLN A 402 -0.97 -16.61 -18.39
CA GLN A 402 -1.86 -16.33 -17.24
C GLN A 402 -2.38 -17.61 -16.56
N SER A 403 -2.08 -18.80 -17.08
CA SER A 403 -2.53 -20.05 -16.47
C SER A 403 -1.93 -20.26 -15.08
N ILE A 404 -2.81 -20.57 -14.12
CA ILE A 404 -2.43 -20.94 -12.74
C ILE A 404 -2.25 -22.47 -12.62
N SER A 405 -2.87 -23.24 -13.52
CA SER A 405 -2.88 -24.70 -13.48
C SER A 405 -1.65 -25.34 -14.10
N LEU A 406 -0.88 -24.62 -14.92
CA LEU A 406 0.38 -25.09 -15.47
C LEU A 406 1.53 -24.75 -14.52
N THR A 407 2.42 -25.70 -14.31
CA THR A 407 3.71 -25.45 -13.67
C THR A 407 4.60 -24.59 -14.59
N GLU A 408 5.60 -23.95 -14.02
CA GLU A 408 6.45 -23.04 -14.83
C GLU A 408 7.18 -23.76 -15.98
N PRO A 409 7.72 -24.99 -15.82
CA PRO A 409 8.26 -25.75 -16.95
C PRO A 409 7.20 -26.10 -18.01
N GLU A 410 6.00 -26.53 -17.62
CA GLU A 410 4.90 -26.83 -18.55
C GLU A 410 4.46 -25.61 -19.35
N LYS A 411 4.53 -24.39 -18.73
CA LYS A 411 4.29 -23.15 -19.48
C LYS A 411 5.34 -22.93 -20.55
N ILE A 412 6.61 -23.15 -20.23
CA ILE A 412 7.70 -23.01 -21.22
C ILE A 412 7.53 -23.99 -22.36
N ASP A 413 7.23 -25.26 -22.09
CA ASP A 413 6.98 -26.28 -23.14
C ASP A 413 5.79 -25.88 -24.02
N ALA A 414 4.70 -25.39 -23.41
CA ALA A 414 3.53 -24.92 -24.15
C ALA A 414 3.81 -23.68 -24.99
N LEU A 415 4.61 -22.72 -24.46
CA LEU A 415 5.04 -21.53 -25.20
C LEU A 415 5.93 -21.90 -26.37
N THR A 416 6.94 -22.72 -26.16
CA THR A 416 7.86 -23.20 -27.23
C THR A 416 7.09 -23.92 -28.32
N SER A 417 6.21 -24.86 -27.95
CA SER A 417 5.36 -25.58 -28.91
C SER A 417 4.43 -24.63 -29.67
N ALA A 418 3.93 -23.57 -29.03
CA ALA A 418 3.08 -22.58 -29.70
C ALA A 418 3.87 -21.77 -30.74
N PHE A 419 5.09 -21.34 -30.41
CA PHE A 419 5.97 -20.63 -31.35
C PHE A 419 6.43 -21.53 -32.49
N ASP A 420 6.77 -22.78 -32.23
CA ASP A 420 7.12 -23.76 -33.26
C ASP A 420 5.95 -24.03 -34.23
N LEU A 421 4.73 -24.12 -33.73
CA LEU A 421 3.54 -24.25 -34.56
C LEU A 421 3.31 -23.01 -35.41
N ALA A 422 3.42 -21.82 -34.80
CA ALA A 422 3.29 -20.56 -35.53
C ALA A 422 4.37 -20.42 -36.61
N ALA A 423 5.61 -20.81 -36.32
CA ALA A 423 6.71 -20.83 -37.29
C ALA A 423 6.50 -21.75 -38.49
N LYS A 424 5.79 -22.88 -38.30
CA LYS A 424 5.40 -23.81 -39.39
C LYS A 424 4.24 -23.27 -40.23
N THR A 425 3.40 -22.44 -39.59
CA THR A 425 2.14 -21.98 -40.19
C THR A 425 2.32 -20.65 -40.91
N LEU A 426 3.11 -19.74 -40.38
CA LEU A 426 3.37 -18.40 -40.94
C LEU A 426 4.59 -18.47 -41.88
N THR A 427 4.44 -17.93 -43.07
CA THR A 427 5.54 -17.70 -44.02
C THR A 427 6.25 -16.34 -43.82
N ASN A 428 5.59 -15.43 -43.10
CA ASN A 428 6.05 -14.06 -42.90
C ASN A 428 6.25 -13.76 -41.41
N ILE A 429 7.07 -12.73 -41.14
CA ILE A 429 7.29 -12.21 -39.79
C ILE A 429 5.99 -11.55 -39.27
N ILE A 430 5.72 -11.74 -38.00
CA ILE A 430 4.57 -11.14 -37.28
C ILE A 430 4.66 -9.60 -37.32
N THR A 431 3.52 -8.91 -37.34
CA THR A 431 3.47 -7.45 -37.34
C THR A 431 4.11 -6.87 -36.08
N SER A 432 4.65 -5.65 -36.16
CA SER A 432 5.33 -4.97 -35.06
C SER A 432 4.46 -4.84 -33.82
N GLU A 433 3.16 -4.57 -33.97
CA GLU A 433 2.20 -4.45 -32.86
C GLU A 433 2.01 -5.77 -32.11
N SER A 434 1.81 -6.87 -32.87
CA SER A 434 1.66 -8.21 -32.32
C SER A 434 2.96 -8.70 -31.67
N ALA A 435 4.11 -8.43 -32.30
CA ALA A 435 5.43 -8.78 -31.77
C ALA A 435 5.73 -8.05 -30.47
N GLN A 436 5.40 -6.78 -30.36
CA GLN A 436 5.53 -6.01 -29.12
C GLN A 436 4.62 -6.55 -28.01
N SER A 437 3.38 -6.91 -28.36
CA SER A 437 2.43 -7.52 -27.41
C SER A 437 2.95 -8.86 -26.89
N LEU A 438 3.43 -9.73 -27.77
CA LEU A 438 4.02 -11.03 -27.42
C LEU A 438 5.26 -10.86 -26.54
N SER A 439 6.19 -9.99 -26.95
CA SER A 439 7.40 -9.70 -26.18
C SER A 439 7.07 -9.17 -24.79
N SER A 440 6.09 -8.28 -24.66
CA SER A 440 5.64 -7.75 -23.37
C SER A 440 5.03 -8.83 -22.47
N LEU A 441 4.22 -9.72 -23.03
CA LEU A 441 3.64 -10.87 -22.29
C LEU A 441 4.73 -11.81 -21.78
N LEU A 442 5.65 -12.21 -22.66
CA LEU A 442 6.76 -13.10 -22.33
C LEU A 442 7.68 -12.46 -21.29
N TRP A 443 8.09 -11.20 -21.51
CA TRP A 443 8.92 -10.46 -20.56
C TRP A 443 8.29 -10.35 -19.18
N THR A 444 6.98 -10.00 -19.14
CA THR A 444 6.25 -9.88 -17.86
C THR A 444 6.16 -11.25 -17.16
N THR A 445 5.98 -12.31 -17.93
CA THR A 445 5.92 -13.69 -17.41
C THR A 445 7.28 -14.13 -16.87
N GLY A 446 8.35 -13.92 -17.64
CA GLY A 446 9.71 -14.21 -17.19
C GLY A 446 10.04 -13.46 -15.88
N ARG A 447 9.66 -12.19 -15.76
CA ARG A 447 9.82 -11.42 -14.49
C ARG A 447 9.00 -11.97 -13.32
N LYS A 448 7.81 -12.53 -13.57
CA LYS A 448 7.05 -13.23 -12.53
C LYS A 448 7.77 -14.51 -12.08
N MET A 449 8.32 -15.27 -13.02
CA MET A 449 9.10 -16.47 -12.73
C MET A 449 10.37 -16.14 -11.91
N VAL A 450 11.05 -15.03 -12.20
CA VAL A 450 12.17 -14.54 -11.38
C VAL A 450 11.73 -14.29 -9.93
N LYS A 451 10.57 -13.63 -9.73
CA LYS A 451 10.06 -13.35 -8.37
C LYS A 451 9.68 -14.61 -7.59
N SER A 452 9.32 -15.68 -8.28
CA SER A 452 9.05 -17.00 -7.69
C SER A 452 10.28 -17.92 -7.69
N GLU A 453 11.47 -17.39 -8.00
CA GLU A 453 12.76 -18.09 -7.96
C GLU A 453 12.90 -19.23 -8.99
N HIS A 454 12.09 -19.24 -10.04
CA HIS A 454 12.17 -20.20 -11.14
C HIS A 454 13.09 -19.67 -12.25
N TYR A 455 14.37 -19.61 -11.97
CA TYR A 455 15.36 -18.91 -12.79
C TYR A 455 15.54 -19.54 -14.19
N GLU A 456 15.65 -20.88 -14.29
CA GLU A 456 15.80 -21.58 -15.56
C GLU A 456 14.62 -21.37 -16.50
N SER A 457 13.39 -21.51 -15.98
CA SER A 457 12.18 -21.22 -16.74
C SER A 457 12.09 -19.76 -17.17
N SER A 458 12.57 -18.83 -16.31
CA SER A 458 12.61 -17.42 -16.65
C SER A 458 13.54 -17.12 -17.82
N ILE A 459 14.74 -17.71 -17.83
CA ILE A 459 15.70 -17.58 -18.93
C ILE A 459 15.07 -18.10 -20.23
N ALA A 460 14.51 -19.31 -20.22
CA ALA A 460 13.85 -19.89 -21.38
C ALA A 460 12.70 -19.00 -21.88
N CYS A 461 11.93 -18.39 -20.97
CA CYS A 461 10.88 -17.44 -21.33
C CYS A 461 11.42 -16.17 -21.99
N PHE A 462 12.54 -15.62 -21.51
CA PHE A 462 13.20 -14.49 -22.14
C PHE A 462 13.84 -14.86 -23.48
N GLU A 463 14.38 -16.06 -23.64
CA GLU A 463 14.94 -16.54 -24.91
C GLU A 463 13.88 -16.63 -26.00
N ILE A 464 12.63 -17.01 -25.66
CA ILE A 464 11.52 -16.99 -26.61
C ILE A 464 11.26 -15.57 -27.13
N CYS A 465 11.56 -14.50 -26.38
CA CYS A 465 11.47 -13.13 -26.89
C CYS A 465 12.43 -12.85 -28.07
N PHE A 466 13.46 -13.65 -28.26
CA PHE A 466 14.42 -13.58 -29.38
C PHE A 466 14.13 -14.62 -30.47
N HIS A 467 12.92 -15.23 -30.43
CA HIS A 467 12.51 -16.10 -31.52
C HIS A 467 12.41 -15.33 -32.84
N PHE A 468 12.85 -15.90 -33.94
CA PHE A 468 12.96 -15.24 -35.24
C PHE A 468 11.65 -14.60 -35.74
N LEU A 469 10.50 -15.09 -35.32
CA LEU A 469 9.18 -14.54 -35.69
C LEU A 469 8.96 -13.11 -35.12
N ILE A 470 9.62 -12.75 -34.00
CA ILE A 470 9.41 -11.48 -33.28
C ILE A 470 10.68 -10.67 -33.09
N GLU A 471 11.88 -11.28 -33.16
CA GLU A 471 13.16 -10.64 -32.76
C GLU A 471 13.41 -9.30 -33.46
N GLY A 472 13.18 -9.22 -34.78
CA GLY A 472 13.41 -8.00 -35.55
C GLY A 472 12.48 -6.81 -35.21
N GLN A 473 11.43 -7.06 -34.44
CA GLN A 473 10.38 -6.09 -34.09
C GLN A 473 10.34 -5.72 -32.58
N VAL A 474 11.22 -6.32 -31.76
CA VAL A 474 11.25 -6.11 -30.32
C VAL A 474 11.94 -4.81 -29.97
N SER A 475 11.18 -3.77 -29.60
CA SER A 475 11.71 -2.47 -29.20
C SER A 475 12.46 -2.48 -27.85
N ASN A 476 12.20 -3.51 -27.00
CA ASN A 476 12.72 -3.59 -25.62
C ASN A 476 13.85 -4.60 -25.47
N LYS A 477 14.59 -4.91 -26.53
CA LYS A 477 15.65 -5.95 -26.55
C LYS A 477 16.66 -5.77 -25.43
N ALA A 478 17.17 -4.57 -25.23
CA ALA A 478 18.16 -4.27 -24.20
C ALA A 478 17.62 -4.47 -22.77
N ILE A 479 16.34 -4.17 -22.53
CA ILE A 479 15.72 -4.38 -21.21
C ILE A 479 15.61 -5.87 -20.89
N ILE A 480 15.23 -6.67 -21.88
CA ILE A 480 15.12 -8.13 -21.75
C ILE A 480 16.50 -8.73 -21.48
N ILE A 481 17.51 -8.35 -22.25
CA ILE A 481 18.91 -8.78 -22.05
C ILE A 481 19.37 -8.43 -20.63
N ARG A 482 19.12 -7.20 -20.16
CA ARG A 482 19.48 -6.79 -18.79
C ARG A 482 18.75 -7.63 -17.73
N ASP A 483 17.49 -7.96 -17.93
CA ASP A 483 16.76 -8.82 -17.00
C ASP A 483 17.27 -10.27 -17.03
N MET A 484 17.66 -10.81 -18.20
CA MET A 484 18.37 -12.11 -18.29
C MET A 484 19.70 -12.07 -17.53
N GLN A 485 20.50 -11.03 -17.71
CA GLN A 485 21.76 -10.85 -17.00
C GLN A 485 21.57 -10.85 -15.49
N LYS A 486 20.50 -10.21 -14.97
CA LYS A 486 20.15 -10.24 -13.53
C LYS A 486 19.80 -11.66 -13.06
N VAL A 487 19.12 -12.44 -13.87
CA VAL A 487 18.83 -13.85 -13.55
C VAL A 487 20.14 -14.65 -13.48
N TYR A 488 21.06 -14.45 -14.41
CA TYR A 488 22.37 -15.09 -14.36
C TYR A 488 23.23 -14.62 -13.19
N LEU A 489 23.02 -13.39 -12.67
CA LEU A 489 23.63 -12.99 -11.39
C LEU A 489 23.14 -13.86 -10.23
N HIS A 490 21.85 -14.16 -10.15
CA HIS A 490 21.32 -15.08 -9.14
C HIS A 490 21.85 -16.51 -9.30
N LEU A 491 22.05 -16.95 -10.53
CA LEU A 491 22.65 -18.28 -10.84
C LEU A 491 24.17 -18.30 -10.71
N LYS A 492 24.80 -17.13 -10.50
CA LYS A 492 26.26 -16.95 -10.43
C LYS A 492 27.01 -17.38 -11.71
N ASP A 493 26.35 -17.31 -12.85
CA ASP A 493 26.94 -17.58 -14.16
C ASP A 493 27.42 -16.29 -14.80
N TYR A 494 28.60 -15.86 -14.43
CA TYR A 494 29.14 -14.56 -14.85
C TYR A 494 29.58 -14.56 -16.31
N GLU A 495 29.94 -15.74 -16.89
CA GLU A 495 30.31 -15.87 -18.30
C GLU A 495 29.14 -15.57 -19.23
N GLN A 496 27.94 -16.05 -18.89
CA GLN A 496 26.74 -15.73 -19.67
C GLN A 496 26.39 -14.24 -19.60
N ILE A 497 26.64 -13.57 -18.48
CA ILE A 497 26.44 -12.13 -18.36
C ILE A 497 27.34 -11.36 -19.31
N GLU A 498 28.62 -11.71 -19.39
CA GLU A 498 29.57 -11.11 -20.34
C GLU A 498 29.15 -11.39 -21.79
N SER A 499 28.75 -12.63 -22.12
CA SER A 499 28.25 -13.00 -23.45
C SER A 499 27.01 -12.20 -23.85
N LEU A 500 26.06 -12.03 -22.94
CA LEU A 500 24.84 -11.22 -23.17
C LEU A 500 25.14 -9.73 -23.28
N TYR A 501 26.14 -9.22 -22.54
CA TYR A 501 26.58 -7.84 -22.66
C TYR A 501 27.11 -7.53 -24.07
N GLU A 502 27.86 -8.46 -24.69
CA GLU A 502 28.32 -8.30 -26.07
C GLU A 502 27.20 -8.26 -27.14
N LYS A 503 26.02 -8.81 -26.81
CA LYS A 503 24.83 -8.74 -27.69
C LYS A 503 24.06 -7.43 -27.62
N LEU A 504 24.42 -6.54 -26.70
CA LEU A 504 23.84 -5.21 -26.62
C LEU A 504 24.42 -4.28 -27.69
N ASP A 505 23.62 -3.34 -28.15
CA ASP A 505 24.07 -2.30 -29.03
C ASP A 505 24.98 -1.30 -28.28
N ASP A 506 25.84 -0.58 -28.99
CA ASP A 506 26.83 0.31 -28.37
C ASP A 506 26.20 1.36 -27.42
N ILE A 507 25.03 1.88 -27.76
CA ILE A 507 24.30 2.84 -26.90
C ILE A 507 23.87 2.16 -25.59
N ASP A 508 23.36 0.95 -25.66
CA ASP A 508 22.86 0.19 -24.53
C ASP A 508 24.00 -0.42 -23.69
N LYS A 509 25.17 -0.69 -24.28
CA LYS A 509 26.37 -1.11 -23.56
C LYS A 509 26.82 -0.04 -22.54
N TYR A 510 26.82 1.22 -22.96
CA TYR A 510 27.25 2.34 -22.11
C TYR A 510 26.14 2.90 -21.20
N ASP A 511 24.90 2.33 -21.27
CA ASP A 511 23.86 2.68 -20.29
C ASP A 511 24.27 2.29 -18.87
N SER A 512 23.96 3.13 -17.90
CA SER A 512 24.34 2.97 -16.51
C SER A 512 23.88 1.62 -15.92
N ASN A 513 22.69 1.14 -16.28
CA ASN A 513 22.19 -0.15 -15.78
C ASN A 513 22.99 -1.35 -16.33
N SER A 514 23.36 -1.30 -17.64
CA SER A 514 24.18 -2.36 -18.26
C SER A 514 25.56 -2.41 -17.62
N GLN A 515 26.16 -1.25 -17.38
CA GLN A 515 27.45 -1.11 -16.72
C GLN A 515 27.40 -1.57 -15.26
N CYS A 516 26.31 -1.32 -14.53
CA CYS A 516 26.14 -1.81 -13.17
C CYS A 516 26.10 -3.34 -13.13
N ILE A 517 25.35 -3.98 -14.02
CA ILE A 517 25.25 -5.44 -14.05
C ILE A 517 26.62 -6.05 -14.39
N LEU A 518 27.31 -5.49 -15.37
CA LEU A 518 28.64 -5.94 -15.75
C LEU A 518 29.65 -5.77 -14.60
N PHE A 519 29.60 -4.61 -13.91
CA PHE A 519 30.43 -4.38 -12.73
C PHE A 519 30.20 -5.43 -11.65
N ILE A 520 28.93 -5.75 -11.32
CA ILE A 520 28.59 -6.76 -10.30
C ILE A 520 29.12 -8.14 -10.72
N ALA A 521 28.97 -8.49 -12.00
CA ALA A 521 29.46 -9.76 -12.52
C ALA A 521 31.00 -9.87 -12.42
N LEU A 522 31.72 -8.84 -12.88
CA LEU A 522 33.18 -8.77 -12.81
C LEU A 522 33.68 -8.79 -11.37
N ALA A 523 33.05 -8.04 -10.46
CA ALA A 523 33.42 -7.98 -9.06
C ALA A 523 33.25 -9.35 -8.39
N ASN A 524 32.16 -10.06 -8.62
CA ASN A 524 31.90 -11.38 -8.04
C ASN A 524 32.77 -12.46 -8.70
N LYS A 525 33.03 -12.39 -10.01
CA LYS A 525 33.97 -13.26 -10.70
C LYS A 525 35.41 -13.12 -10.13
N SER A 526 35.82 -11.89 -9.81
CA SER A 526 37.14 -11.63 -9.19
C SER A 526 37.31 -12.23 -7.79
N VAL A 527 36.21 -12.44 -7.08
CA VAL A 527 36.20 -13.15 -5.80
C VAL A 527 36.58 -14.62 -5.99
N GLN A 528 36.12 -15.22 -7.12
CA GLN A 528 36.40 -16.64 -7.42
C GLN A 528 37.81 -16.89 -8.01
N GLU A 529 38.32 -15.97 -8.81
CA GLU A 529 39.52 -16.18 -9.65
C GLU A 529 40.81 -15.46 -9.20
N TYR A 530 40.86 -14.81 -8.03
CA TYR A 530 42.06 -14.10 -7.51
C TYR A 530 42.76 -13.12 -8.49
N GLY A 531 42.22 -11.92 -8.71
CA GLY A 531 43.20 -10.82 -8.83
C GLY A 531 43.26 -9.91 -10.04
N THR A 532 42.59 -10.08 -11.20
CA THR A 532 42.86 -9.22 -12.38
C THR A 532 41.75 -8.22 -12.76
N THR A 533 40.64 -8.21 -12.09
CA THR A 533 39.40 -7.55 -12.56
C THR A 533 39.07 -6.18 -11.93
N ILE A 534 39.89 -5.69 -11.00
CA ILE A 534 39.61 -4.37 -10.35
C ILE A 534 39.64 -3.25 -11.36
N ASP A 535 40.60 -3.24 -12.31
CA ASP A 535 40.68 -2.18 -13.32
C ASP A 535 39.50 -2.21 -14.28
N SER A 536 39.00 -3.39 -14.64
CA SER A 536 37.75 -3.54 -15.43
C SER A 536 36.53 -3.04 -14.67
N CYS A 537 36.43 -3.34 -13.37
CA CYS A 537 35.38 -2.76 -12.49
C CYS A 537 35.46 -1.22 -12.45
N MET A 538 36.68 -0.68 -12.35
CA MET A 538 36.89 0.78 -12.35
C MET A 538 36.51 1.40 -13.69
N GLN A 539 36.74 0.72 -14.82
CA GLN A 539 36.29 1.16 -16.13
C GLN A 539 34.75 1.23 -16.22
N CYS A 540 34.05 0.22 -15.71
CA CYS A 540 32.59 0.26 -15.61
C CYS A 540 32.11 1.46 -14.79
N LEU A 541 32.74 1.74 -13.65
CA LEU A 541 32.42 2.91 -12.83
C LEU A 541 32.66 4.23 -13.55
N GLN A 542 33.71 4.35 -14.35
CA GLN A 542 33.97 5.54 -15.18
C GLN A 542 32.89 5.70 -16.24
N ASN A 543 32.44 4.62 -16.88
CA ASN A 543 31.36 4.63 -17.85
C ASN A 543 30.04 5.06 -17.20
N ILE A 544 29.69 4.52 -16.00
CA ILE A 544 28.49 4.91 -15.25
C ILE A 544 28.52 6.40 -14.91
N LYS A 545 29.71 6.89 -14.45
CA LYS A 545 29.89 8.31 -14.14
C LYS A 545 29.72 9.18 -15.37
N SER A 546 30.21 8.75 -16.52
CA SER A 546 30.08 9.49 -17.79
C SER A 546 28.65 9.51 -18.31
N ALA A 547 27.90 8.41 -18.14
CA ALA A 547 26.52 8.27 -18.58
C ALA A 547 25.52 9.02 -17.68
N ASP A 548 25.66 8.95 -16.35
CA ASP A 548 24.78 9.63 -15.39
C ASP A 548 25.55 10.10 -14.14
N PRO A 549 26.23 11.26 -14.24
CA PRO A 549 27.01 11.80 -13.14
C PRO A 549 26.17 12.07 -11.87
N PHE A 550 24.89 12.45 -12.05
CA PHE A 550 24.01 12.81 -10.93
C PHE A 550 23.55 11.64 -10.09
N LYS A 551 23.50 10.44 -10.65
CA LYS A 551 23.10 9.22 -9.94
C LYS A 551 24.25 8.26 -9.68
N PHE A 552 25.48 8.67 -9.99
CA PHE A 552 26.66 7.81 -9.88
C PHE A 552 26.79 7.19 -8.50
N SER A 553 26.68 7.96 -7.41
CA SER A 553 26.77 7.45 -6.04
C SER A 553 25.72 6.40 -5.73
N LYS A 554 24.48 6.59 -6.21
CA LYS A 554 23.40 5.63 -6.05
C LYS A 554 23.71 4.32 -6.77
N TYR A 555 24.13 4.39 -8.02
CA TYR A 555 24.50 3.19 -8.79
C TYR A 555 25.66 2.46 -8.15
N PHE A 556 26.69 3.17 -7.73
CA PHE A 556 27.84 2.59 -7.07
C PHE A 556 27.47 1.85 -5.77
N LEU A 557 26.67 2.46 -4.90
CA LEU A 557 26.19 1.83 -3.67
C LEU A 557 25.33 0.60 -3.95
N SER A 558 24.45 0.67 -4.96
CA SER A 558 23.63 -0.49 -5.36
C SER A 558 24.51 -1.64 -5.86
N CYS A 559 25.52 -1.35 -6.67
CA CYS A 559 26.47 -2.35 -7.15
C CYS A 559 27.26 -3.02 -6.00
N LEU A 560 27.71 -2.22 -5.05
CA LEU A 560 28.45 -2.74 -3.89
C LEU A 560 27.59 -3.62 -2.99
N ALA A 561 26.28 -3.34 -2.87
CA ALA A 561 25.37 -4.16 -2.08
C ALA A 561 25.21 -5.58 -2.64
N GLU A 562 25.30 -5.72 -3.96
CA GLU A 562 25.16 -7.00 -4.67
C GLU A 562 26.49 -7.82 -4.78
N ILE A 563 27.62 -7.27 -4.35
CA ILE A 563 28.86 -8.07 -4.26
C ILE A 563 28.69 -9.06 -3.11
N GLU A 564 29.02 -10.32 -3.34
CA GLU A 564 29.01 -11.36 -2.30
C GLU A 564 29.89 -10.99 -1.11
N ASP A 565 29.72 -11.62 0.05
CA ASP A 565 30.29 -11.30 1.37
C ASP A 565 31.83 -11.14 1.38
N ASN A 566 32.32 -10.20 0.60
CA ASN A 566 33.71 -9.82 0.55
C ASN A 566 33.93 -8.34 0.91
N ASP A 567 33.81 -8.02 2.18
CA ASP A 567 34.01 -6.66 2.69
C ASP A 567 35.41 -6.09 2.32
N ALA A 568 36.39 -6.95 2.16
CA ALA A 568 37.74 -6.54 1.76
C ALA A 568 37.79 -6.06 0.30
N LEU A 569 37.07 -6.72 -0.61
CA LEU A 569 36.94 -6.28 -2.00
C LEU A 569 36.16 -4.99 -2.10
N ARG A 570 35.01 -4.92 -1.40
CA ARG A 570 34.21 -3.70 -1.31
C ARG A 570 35.06 -2.52 -0.86
N LEU A 571 35.88 -2.72 0.17
CA LEU A 571 36.78 -1.70 0.69
C LEU A 571 37.83 -1.30 -0.34
N LYS A 572 38.47 -2.25 -1.02
CA LYS A 572 39.44 -1.96 -2.09
C LYS A 572 38.84 -1.11 -3.21
N LEU A 573 37.62 -1.41 -3.61
CA LEU A 573 36.89 -0.61 -4.64
C LEU A 573 36.62 0.81 -4.15
N PHE A 574 36.21 0.99 -2.90
CA PHE A 574 36.08 2.33 -2.31
C PHE A 574 37.42 3.09 -2.28
N MET A 575 38.49 2.44 -1.83
CA MET A 575 39.80 3.07 -1.78
C MET A 575 40.26 3.51 -3.16
N LYS A 576 40.13 2.65 -4.16
CA LYS A 576 40.49 2.95 -5.54
C LYS A 576 39.64 4.09 -6.13
N LEU A 577 38.38 4.19 -5.76
CA LEU A 577 37.50 5.28 -6.13
C LEU A 577 37.97 6.61 -5.54
N PHE A 578 38.33 6.63 -4.25
CA PHE A 578 38.83 7.84 -3.57
C PHE A 578 40.22 8.24 -4.03
N GLU A 579 41.12 7.27 -4.33
CA GLU A 579 42.45 7.55 -4.91
C GLU A 579 42.35 8.21 -6.29
N ASN A 580 41.48 7.71 -7.16
CA ASN A 580 41.33 8.21 -8.53
C ASN A 580 40.55 9.52 -8.63
N SER A 581 40.06 10.07 -7.53
CA SER A 581 39.24 11.27 -7.51
C SER A 581 39.57 12.22 -6.36
N PRO A 582 40.82 12.72 -6.25
CA PRO A 582 41.15 13.65 -5.17
C PRO A 582 40.35 14.96 -5.21
N ASP A 583 39.94 15.43 -6.40
CA ASP A 583 39.12 16.66 -6.56
C ASP A 583 38.02 16.56 -7.61
N GLY A 584 38.03 15.55 -8.48
CA GLY A 584 37.22 15.52 -9.71
C GLY A 584 35.77 15.05 -9.55
N ILE A 585 35.43 14.21 -8.55
CA ILE A 585 34.06 13.78 -8.31
C ILE A 585 33.27 14.90 -7.64
N LEU A 586 33.92 15.70 -6.82
CA LEU A 586 33.32 16.77 -6.02
C LEU A 586 33.12 18.08 -6.77
N SER A 587 33.94 18.37 -7.80
CA SER A 587 33.91 19.64 -8.49
C SER A 587 32.69 19.83 -9.42
N ASN A 588 32.08 18.75 -9.86
CA ASN A 588 30.99 18.76 -10.85
C ASN A 588 29.67 18.18 -10.34
N LEU A 589 29.53 17.92 -9.03
CA LEU A 589 28.26 17.46 -8.46
C LEU A 589 27.37 18.67 -8.20
N GLU A 590 26.30 18.78 -8.95
CA GLU A 590 25.21 19.69 -8.62
C GLU A 590 24.53 19.27 -7.31
N VAL A 591 23.91 20.24 -6.64
CA VAL A 591 23.30 20.13 -5.30
C VAL A 591 22.37 18.94 -5.10
N THR A 592 21.88 18.31 -6.17
CA THR A 592 20.88 17.23 -6.13
C THR A 592 21.41 15.83 -5.72
N ASP A 593 22.72 15.56 -5.86
CA ASP A 593 23.29 14.24 -5.52
C ASP A 593 23.98 14.19 -4.12
N VAL A 594 23.76 15.22 -3.33
CA VAL A 594 24.36 15.44 -2.00
C VAL A 594 24.09 14.28 -1.03
N VAL A 595 22.83 13.83 -0.95
CA VAL A 595 22.42 12.76 -0.04
C VAL A 595 23.15 11.46 -0.34
N ASN A 596 23.32 11.14 -1.62
CA ASN A 596 23.95 9.91 -2.05
C ASN A 596 25.46 9.89 -1.80
N TYR A 597 26.14 11.05 -1.90
CA TYR A 597 27.58 11.13 -1.63
C TYR A 597 27.91 10.95 -0.15
N LEU A 598 27.19 11.61 0.75
CA LEU A 598 27.35 11.39 2.20
C LEU A 598 27.03 9.96 2.59
N THR A 599 26.00 9.36 2.00
CA THR A 599 25.69 7.95 2.18
C THR A 599 26.84 7.06 1.70
N THR A 600 27.49 7.39 0.59
CA THR A 600 28.69 6.69 0.09
C THR A 600 29.83 6.75 1.09
N CYS A 601 30.13 7.93 1.64
CA CYS A 601 31.13 8.09 2.69
C CYS A 601 30.74 7.29 3.96
N ARG A 602 29.48 7.30 4.34
CA ARG A 602 28.95 6.56 5.48
C ARG A 602 29.13 5.05 5.32
N VAL A 603 28.75 4.50 4.16
CA VAL A 603 28.92 3.06 3.88
C VAL A 603 30.38 2.65 3.89
N ALA A 604 31.26 3.46 3.31
CA ALA A 604 32.70 3.22 3.36
C ALA A 604 33.21 3.15 4.80
N LEU A 605 32.85 4.11 5.65
CA LEU A 605 33.24 4.13 7.07
C LEU A 605 32.66 2.94 7.83
N GLN A 606 31.39 2.56 7.55
CA GLN A 606 30.77 1.38 8.16
C GLN A 606 31.52 0.09 7.82
N LEU A 607 32.01 -0.06 6.58
CA LEU A 607 32.86 -1.19 6.19
C LEU A 607 34.18 -1.21 6.96
N PHE A 608 34.86 -0.07 7.10
CA PHE A 608 36.05 0.02 7.94
C PHE A 608 35.77 -0.39 9.37
N LEU A 609 34.72 0.11 9.97
CA LEU A 609 34.32 -0.23 11.35
C LEU A 609 33.92 -1.70 11.50
N LYS A 610 33.27 -2.28 10.49
CA LYS A 610 32.90 -3.71 10.47
C LYS A 610 34.15 -4.62 10.40
N LEU A 611 35.12 -4.27 9.57
CA LEU A 611 36.38 -5.01 9.47
C LEU A 611 37.20 -4.88 10.75
N LEU A 612 37.28 -3.69 11.35
CA LEU A 612 37.88 -3.47 12.65
C LEU A 612 37.25 -4.34 13.76
N ALA A 613 35.93 -4.58 13.71
CA ALA A 613 35.22 -5.40 14.68
C ALA A 613 35.47 -6.91 14.50
N LYS A 614 35.98 -7.37 13.33
CA LYS A 614 36.22 -8.78 13.02
C LYS A 614 37.52 -9.35 13.62
N GLY A 615 38.28 -8.57 14.42
CA GLY A 615 39.33 -9.11 15.29
C GLY A 615 40.78 -8.84 14.87
N GLU A 616 41.06 -7.89 13.99
CA GLU A 616 42.39 -7.33 13.81
C GLU A 616 42.79 -6.48 15.05
N ASP A 617 44.05 -6.50 15.43
CA ASP A 617 44.59 -5.63 16.47
C ASP A 617 44.35 -4.16 16.07
N PHE A 618 43.76 -3.37 16.97
CA PHE A 618 43.34 -2.00 16.67
C PHE A 618 44.51 -1.12 16.19
N GLU A 619 45.69 -1.25 16.80
CA GLU A 619 46.86 -0.45 16.45
C GLU A 619 47.36 -0.77 15.03
N SER A 620 47.51 -2.06 14.72
CA SER A 620 47.90 -2.53 13.38
C SER A 620 46.86 -2.11 12.31
N TYR A 621 45.58 -2.22 12.62
CA TYR A 621 44.52 -1.83 11.72
C TYR A 621 44.53 -0.31 11.44
N MET A 622 44.68 0.51 12.48
CA MET A 622 44.76 1.98 12.34
C MET A 622 46.03 2.40 11.56
N ALA A 623 47.18 1.79 11.83
CA ALA A 623 48.40 2.09 11.07
C ALA A 623 48.20 1.86 9.55
N LYS A 624 47.41 0.86 9.17
CA LYS A 624 47.13 0.51 7.78
C LYS A 624 46.06 1.38 7.13
N HIS A 625 45.03 1.77 7.85
CA HIS A 625 43.82 2.33 7.28
C HIS A 625 43.51 3.77 7.71
N TYR A 626 44.29 4.33 8.63
CA TYR A 626 44.05 5.68 9.16
C TYR A 626 43.91 6.76 8.10
N THR A 627 44.85 6.80 7.15
CA THR A 627 44.83 7.81 6.07
C THR A 627 43.55 7.78 5.26
N HIS A 628 43.01 6.59 4.96
CA HIS A 628 41.76 6.41 4.20
C HIS A 628 40.54 6.84 5.01
N ILE A 629 40.48 6.41 6.29
CA ILE A 629 39.40 6.81 7.20
C ILE A 629 39.36 8.35 7.33
N MET A 630 40.53 8.96 7.51
CA MET A 630 40.64 10.42 7.61
C MET A 630 40.30 11.13 6.32
N GLN A 631 40.69 10.60 5.15
CA GLN A 631 40.29 11.16 3.86
C GLN A 631 38.78 11.14 3.70
N ILE A 632 38.10 10.02 3.99
CA ILE A 632 36.65 9.90 3.86
C ILE A 632 35.92 10.89 4.78
N LEU A 633 36.36 11.01 6.05
CA LEU A 633 35.79 11.98 6.98
C LEU A 633 36.00 13.43 6.51
N LYS A 634 37.18 13.77 6.01
CA LYS A 634 37.47 15.09 5.44
C LYS A 634 36.68 15.37 4.16
N HIS A 635 36.50 14.36 3.29
CA HIS A 635 35.65 14.48 2.10
C HIS A 635 34.20 14.78 2.48
N ALA A 636 33.65 14.04 3.44
CA ALA A 636 32.29 14.29 3.95
C ALA A 636 32.19 15.72 4.52
N LEU A 637 33.13 16.14 5.35
CA LEU A 637 33.15 17.46 5.97
C LEU A 637 33.25 18.59 4.93
N ASN A 638 34.19 18.49 4.00
CA ASN A 638 34.39 19.48 2.94
C ASN A 638 33.18 19.59 2.02
N TYR A 639 32.55 18.46 1.75
CA TYR A 639 31.33 18.41 0.96
C TYR A 639 30.17 19.18 1.62
N VAL A 640 29.94 18.97 2.90
CA VAL A 640 28.94 19.71 3.68
C VAL A 640 29.26 21.21 3.72
N ARG A 641 30.52 21.57 3.93
CA ARG A 641 30.96 22.97 3.94
C ARG A 641 30.71 23.66 2.60
N ARG A 642 31.05 23.02 1.48
CA ARG A 642 30.78 23.55 0.12
C ARG A 642 29.29 23.69 -0.16
N SER A 643 28.49 22.70 0.21
CA SER A 643 27.02 22.73 0.04
C SER A 643 26.40 23.91 0.80
N ARG A 644 26.88 24.23 2.00
CA ARG A 644 26.45 25.41 2.76
C ARG A 644 26.81 26.72 2.07
N THR A 645 28.06 26.85 1.61
CA THR A 645 28.53 28.06 0.94
C THR A 645 27.73 28.32 -0.34
N LEU A 646 27.41 27.28 -1.12
CA LEU A 646 26.59 27.41 -2.32
C LEU A 646 25.16 27.85 -1.98
N LYS A 647 24.58 27.35 -0.89
CA LYS A 647 23.26 27.75 -0.41
C LYS A 647 23.23 29.23 0.06
N GLU A 648 24.24 29.65 0.77
CA GLU A 648 24.38 31.05 1.22
C GLU A 648 24.54 32.02 0.02
N MET A 649 25.15 31.56 -1.08
CA MET A 649 25.29 32.33 -2.31
C MET A 649 24.01 32.36 -3.17
N SER A 650 23.12 31.36 -3.05
CA SER A 650 21.88 31.21 -3.85
C SER A 650 20.65 31.87 -3.25
N ILE A 651 20.75 32.59 -2.12
CA ILE A 651 19.65 33.31 -1.44
C ILE A 651 18.94 34.35 -2.32
N ASN A 652 19.44 34.64 -3.52
CA ASN A 652 18.84 35.60 -4.47
C ASN A 652 17.96 34.95 -5.57
N VAL A 653 17.65 33.68 -5.50
CA VAL A 653 16.79 33.00 -6.48
C VAL A 653 15.57 32.42 -5.76
N ASP A 654 14.41 33.02 -6.03
CA ASP A 654 13.08 32.56 -5.59
C ASP A 654 12.78 31.15 -6.14
N SER A 655 13.25 30.11 -5.48
CA SER A 655 12.78 28.76 -5.75
C SER A 655 12.55 28.01 -4.44
N ASN A 656 11.28 27.72 -4.18
CA ASN A 656 10.75 27.00 -3.02
C ASN A 656 11.22 25.53 -2.89
N ASP A 657 12.25 25.09 -3.62
CA ASP A 657 12.60 23.67 -3.77
C ASP A 657 14.06 23.33 -3.38
N THR A 658 14.80 24.25 -2.76
CA THR A 658 16.13 23.93 -2.25
C THR A 658 16.06 23.39 -0.82
N GLY A 659 15.52 22.19 -0.66
CA GLY A 659 15.63 21.44 0.59
C GLY A 659 17.09 21.23 0.98
N ILE A 660 17.38 21.20 2.30
CA ILE A 660 18.70 20.84 2.82
C ILE A 660 19.03 19.44 2.32
N ALA A 661 20.13 19.30 1.59
CA ALA A 661 20.51 18.06 0.95
C ALA A 661 21.11 16.99 1.91
N TYR A 662 21.17 17.28 3.21
CA TYR A 662 21.64 16.36 4.25
C TYR A 662 20.80 16.53 5.52
N SER A 663 20.56 15.42 6.23
CA SER A 663 19.83 15.45 7.50
C SER A 663 20.77 15.77 8.66
N TYR A 664 20.22 16.40 9.72
CA TYR A 664 20.91 16.55 10.99
C TYR A 664 21.46 15.21 11.51
N ASP A 665 20.66 14.16 11.45
CA ASP A 665 21.05 12.81 11.92
C ASP A 665 22.27 12.25 11.19
N GLU A 666 22.46 12.60 9.94
CA GLU A 666 23.62 12.16 9.15
C GLU A 666 24.89 12.87 9.59
N LEU A 667 24.85 14.18 9.81
CA LEU A 667 25.99 14.93 10.34
C LEU A 667 26.34 14.50 11.76
N GLU A 668 25.34 14.28 12.59
CA GLU A 668 25.52 13.75 13.95
C GLU A 668 26.20 12.37 13.91
N TRP A 669 25.83 11.52 12.94
CA TRP A 669 26.44 10.22 12.77
C TRP A 669 27.95 10.33 12.47
N PHE A 670 28.35 11.21 11.54
CA PHE A 670 29.78 11.44 11.25
C PHE A 670 30.55 11.98 12.46
N ALA A 671 29.94 12.94 13.17
CA ALA A 671 30.52 13.46 14.40
C ALA A 671 30.69 12.36 15.47
N ALA A 672 29.69 11.48 15.60
CA ALA A 672 29.73 10.37 16.55
C ALA A 672 30.79 9.32 16.17
N VAL A 673 30.92 8.99 14.89
CA VAL A 673 31.94 8.05 14.41
C VAL A 673 33.35 8.60 14.69
N ALA A 674 33.60 9.86 14.34
CA ALA A 674 34.89 10.50 14.62
C ALA A 674 35.19 10.53 16.14
N TYR A 675 34.20 10.87 16.97
CA TYR A 675 34.30 10.83 18.42
C TYR A 675 34.62 9.40 18.95
N ASN A 676 33.90 8.40 18.47
CA ASN A 676 34.12 7.00 18.89
C ASN A 676 35.51 6.49 18.49
N LEU A 677 35.99 6.88 17.31
CA LEU A 677 37.37 6.59 16.89
C LEU A 677 38.38 7.30 17.78
N GLN A 678 38.14 8.56 18.11
CA GLN A 678 38.98 9.29 19.09
C GLN A 678 39.08 8.56 20.43
N CYS A 679 37.92 8.15 20.98
CA CYS A 679 37.89 7.41 22.26
C CYS A 679 38.65 6.10 22.18
N LYS A 680 38.51 5.34 21.08
CA LYS A 680 39.23 4.10 20.87
C LYS A 680 40.73 4.32 20.67
N CYS A 681 41.12 5.35 19.93
CA CYS A 681 42.55 5.72 19.80
C CYS A 681 43.15 6.08 21.16
N TYR A 682 42.43 6.83 21.98
CA TYR A 682 42.87 7.21 23.34
C TYR A 682 43.04 5.96 24.22
N SER A 683 42.05 5.06 24.24
CA SER A 683 42.09 3.84 25.05
C SER A 683 43.23 2.89 24.64
N ASN A 684 43.58 2.85 23.36
CA ASN A 684 44.65 2.00 22.82
C ASN A 684 46.01 2.72 22.67
N LYS A 685 46.14 3.94 23.18
CA LYS A 685 47.36 4.78 23.14
C LYS A 685 47.92 5.01 21.72
N VAL A 686 47.02 5.08 20.73
CA VAL A 686 47.35 5.44 19.33
C VAL A 686 47.34 6.95 19.20
N PHE A 687 48.50 7.55 18.98
CA PHE A 687 48.79 8.88 19.48
C PHE A 687 48.36 10.07 18.59
N ILE A 688 48.82 10.18 17.35
CA ILE A 688 48.57 11.41 16.55
C ILE A 688 47.12 11.44 16.05
N GLU A 689 46.58 10.33 15.73
CA GLU A 689 45.26 10.11 15.15
C GLU A 689 44.13 10.57 16.07
N ASN A 690 44.33 10.45 17.36
CA ASN A 690 43.40 10.88 18.41
C ASN A 690 42.98 12.37 18.26
N ILE A 691 43.96 13.26 18.13
CA ILE A 691 43.70 14.70 18.00
C ILE A 691 42.92 14.98 16.75
N LEU A 692 43.31 14.43 15.61
CA LEU A 692 42.71 14.70 14.31
C LEU A 692 41.28 14.18 14.19
N PHE A 693 40.92 13.07 14.83
CA PHE A 693 39.54 12.60 14.92
C PHE A 693 38.69 13.52 15.80
N GLY A 694 39.23 14.03 16.91
CA GLY A 694 38.58 15.01 17.77
C GLY A 694 38.28 16.30 17.04
N ASP A 695 39.26 16.85 16.30
CA ASP A 695 39.05 18.07 15.48
C ASP A 695 37.94 17.88 14.46
N ILE A 696 37.93 16.78 13.72
CA ILE A 696 36.87 16.48 12.75
C ILE A 696 35.51 16.34 13.42
N SER A 697 35.41 15.68 14.57
CA SER A 697 34.17 15.59 15.33
C SER A 697 33.64 16.97 15.72
N LEU A 698 34.52 17.85 16.22
CA LEU A 698 34.16 19.23 16.56
C LEU A 698 33.75 20.05 15.33
N ASP A 699 34.42 19.86 14.21
CA ASP A 699 34.07 20.50 12.96
C ASP A 699 32.67 20.12 12.48
N PHE A 700 32.30 18.83 12.55
CA PHE A 700 30.92 18.42 12.25
C PHE A 700 29.93 19.01 13.25
N ILE A 701 30.22 18.99 14.54
CA ILE A 701 29.35 19.59 15.57
C ILE A 701 29.09 21.06 15.29
N THR A 702 30.09 21.82 14.84
CA THR A 702 29.91 23.25 14.53
C THR A 702 28.98 23.47 13.33
N LEU A 703 28.92 22.54 12.39
CA LEU A 703 28.08 22.62 11.21
C LEU A 703 26.58 22.50 11.54
N PHE A 704 26.17 21.75 12.53
CA PHE A 704 24.77 21.57 12.87
C PHE A 704 24.32 22.28 14.15
N LYS A 705 25.14 23.11 14.76
CA LYS A 705 24.86 23.79 16.05
C LYS A 705 23.51 24.51 16.10
N ASN A 706 23.04 25.06 14.96
CA ASN A 706 21.80 25.84 14.88
C ASN A 706 20.55 24.98 14.58
N GLU A 707 20.70 23.68 14.37
CA GLU A 707 19.62 22.76 13.93
C GLU A 707 19.32 21.68 14.98
N ILE A 708 19.84 21.82 16.19
CA ILE A 708 19.78 20.80 17.24
C ILE A 708 18.38 20.80 17.86
N SER A 709 17.75 19.64 17.95
CA SER A 709 16.53 19.46 18.75
C SER A 709 16.86 19.59 20.24
N GLU A 710 15.94 20.15 21.03
CA GLU A 710 16.13 20.34 22.47
C GLU A 710 16.54 19.05 23.20
N SER A 711 16.01 17.91 22.78
CA SER A 711 16.30 16.60 23.35
C SER A 711 17.73 16.09 23.12
N LYS A 712 18.48 16.65 22.17
CA LYS A 712 19.84 16.21 21.81
C LYS A 712 20.92 17.22 22.23
N VAL A 713 20.54 18.37 22.71
CA VAL A 713 21.49 19.46 23.10
C VAL A 713 22.48 18.98 24.13
N VAL A 714 22.02 18.26 25.15
CA VAL A 714 22.86 17.78 26.25
C VAL A 714 23.88 16.73 25.72
N ASP A 715 23.45 15.80 24.88
CA ASP A 715 24.35 14.78 24.32
C ASP A 715 25.45 15.37 23.44
N ILE A 716 25.12 16.37 22.66
CA ILE A 716 26.07 17.06 21.78
C ILE A 716 27.06 17.89 22.61
N LYS A 717 26.54 18.60 23.62
CA LYS A 717 27.38 19.38 24.57
C LYS A 717 28.33 18.44 25.28
N TYR A 718 27.87 17.32 25.80
CA TYR A 718 28.69 16.28 26.41
C TYR A 718 29.79 15.78 25.47
N ARG A 719 29.42 15.43 24.24
CA ARG A 719 30.38 14.93 23.22
C ARG A 719 31.45 15.95 22.88
N LYS A 720 31.05 17.23 22.70
CA LYS A 720 31.98 18.34 22.45
C LYS A 720 33.01 18.48 23.57
N ILE A 721 32.55 18.51 24.80
CA ILE A 721 33.41 18.63 25.98
C ILE A 721 34.36 17.42 26.06
N LYS A 722 33.83 16.22 25.86
CA LYS A 722 34.62 14.99 25.90
C LYS A 722 35.72 14.96 24.82
N CYS A 723 35.43 15.41 23.59
CA CYS A 723 36.41 15.55 22.52
C CYS A 723 37.60 16.44 22.97
N VAL A 724 37.28 17.64 23.49
CA VAL A 724 38.31 18.59 23.92
C VAL A 724 39.09 18.04 25.10
N SER A 725 38.40 17.44 26.09
CA SER A 725 39.06 16.87 27.26
C SER A 725 40.07 15.77 26.87
N ILE A 726 39.67 14.83 25.98
CA ILE A 726 40.57 13.79 25.47
C ILE A 726 41.77 14.39 24.73
N MET A 727 41.54 15.42 23.91
CA MET A 727 42.61 16.13 23.19
C MET A 727 43.59 16.81 24.16
N VAL A 728 43.12 17.44 25.19
CA VAL A 728 43.93 18.09 26.22
C VAL A 728 44.73 17.08 27.00
N PHE A 729 44.09 16.01 27.51
CA PHE A 729 44.83 14.93 28.20
C PHE A 729 45.93 14.35 27.33
N TYR A 730 45.60 14.06 26.08
CA TYR A 730 46.59 13.53 25.16
C TYR A 730 47.80 14.47 24.94
N LYS A 731 47.52 15.78 24.68
CA LYS A 731 48.61 16.76 24.48
C LYS A 731 49.48 16.93 25.73
N ILE A 732 48.91 16.76 26.90
CA ILE A 732 49.60 16.79 28.15
C ILE A 732 50.48 15.54 28.32
N GLU A 733 49.93 14.33 28.17
CA GLU A 733 50.64 13.06 28.30
C GLU A 733 51.81 12.94 27.29
N GLY A 734 51.62 13.45 26.08
CA GLY A 734 52.64 13.46 25.03
C GLY A 734 53.65 14.62 25.14
N CYS A 735 53.55 15.49 26.14
CA CYS A 735 54.34 16.72 26.24
C CYS A 735 54.26 17.66 25.02
N PHE A 736 53.15 17.63 24.27
CA PHE A 736 52.93 18.40 23.06
C PHE A 736 52.16 19.72 23.29
N LEU A 737 51.77 20.02 24.54
CA LEU A 737 51.00 21.22 24.86
C LEU A 737 51.86 22.48 24.76
N LYS A 738 51.65 23.27 23.71
CA LYS A 738 52.35 24.54 23.50
C LYS A 738 51.76 25.63 24.40
N PRO A 739 52.59 26.61 24.89
CA PRO A 739 52.09 27.70 25.73
C PRO A 739 50.95 28.50 25.10
N SER A 740 50.97 28.72 23.78
CA SER A 740 49.92 29.42 23.06
C SER A 740 48.58 28.65 23.00
N GLU A 741 48.64 27.35 22.87
CA GLU A 741 47.46 26.50 22.89
C GLU A 741 46.89 26.32 24.30
N LYS A 742 47.72 26.33 25.29
CA LYS A 742 47.36 26.22 26.71
C LYS A 742 46.38 27.31 27.16
N SER A 743 46.66 28.55 26.80
CA SER A 743 45.74 29.67 27.12
C SER A 743 44.35 29.47 26.47
N VAL A 744 44.32 29.02 25.21
CA VAL A 744 43.07 28.77 24.47
C VAL A 744 42.27 27.65 25.17
N TYR A 745 42.93 26.57 25.58
CA TYR A 745 42.27 25.47 26.29
C TYR A 745 41.79 25.91 27.68
N LEU A 746 42.56 26.69 28.43
CA LEU A 746 42.13 27.21 29.73
C LEU A 746 40.90 28.10 29.60
N ASP A 747 40.88 29.02 28.63
CA ASP A 747 39.71 29.89 28.39
C ASP A 747 38.46 29.08 28.00
N PHE A 748 38.66 28.08 27.13
CA PHE A 748 37.55 27.18 26.74
C PHE A 748 37.02 26.37 27.92
N LEU A 749 37.89 25.69 28.67
CA LEU A 749 37.53 24.82 29.79
C LEU A 749 36.87 25.62 30.95
N ASN A 750 37.42 26.79 31.31
CA ASN A 750 36.82 27.63 32.32
C ASN A 750 35.44 28.19 31.88
N GLY A 751 35.33 28.65 30.62
CA GLY A 751 34.02 29.05 30.06
C GLY A 751 32.99 27.91 30.05
N THR A 752 33.42 26.71 29.66
CA THR A 752 32.58 25.51 29.66
C THR A 752 32.15 25.14 31.09
N LEU A 753 33.04 25.23 32.06
CA LEU A 753 32.71 24.93 33.46
C LEU A 753 31.59 25.84 33.98
N LEU A 754 31.68 27.15 33.73
CA LEU A 754 30.66 28.12 34.13
C LEU A 754 29.30 27.88 33.43
N GLU A 755 29.31 27.40 32.16
CA GLU A 755 28.09 27.02 31.46
C GLU A 755 27.46 25.74 32.03
N LEU A 756 28.28 24.72 32.33
CA LEU A 756 27.81 23.47 32.91
C LEU A 756 27.21 23.66 34.30
N GLU A 757 27.77 24.51 35.14
CA GLU A 757 27.21 24.85 36.45
C GLU A 757 25.77 25.35 36.34
N LYS A 758 25.51 26.29 35.41
CA LYS A 758 24.17 26.84 35.19
C LYS A 758 23.20 25.80 34.66
N ASP A 759 23.66 24.92 33.74
CA ASP A 759 22.83 23.89 33.15
C ASP A 759 22.45 22.82 34.18
N ILE A 760 23.36 22.40 35.02
CA ILE A 760 23.14 21.41 36.08
C ILE A 760 22.16 21.93 37.13
N ASP A 761 22.25 23.21 37.51
CA ASP A 761 21.33 23.85 38.46
C ASP A 761 19.90 23.97 37.92
N ALA A 762 19.75 23.99 36.57
CA ALA A 762 18.46 24.11 35.91
C ALA A 762 17.76 22.75 35.66
N LEU A 763 18.48 21.62 35.76
CA LEU A 763 17.94 20.29 35.46
C LEU A 763 17.53 19.53 36.72
N PHE A 764 16.37 18.84 36.64
CA PHE A 764 15.97 17.87 37.66
C PHE A 764 16.79 16.57 37.52
N GLU A 765 16.88 15.77 38.59
CA GLU A 765 17.60 14.49 38.62
C GLU A 765 17.10 13.53 37.52
N ASN A 766 17.83 13.45 36.43
CA ASN A 766 17.58 12.54 35.30
C ASN A 766 18.91 12.03 34.69
N ALA A 767 18.80 11.18 33.66
CA ALA A 767 19.97 10.64 32.94
C ALA A 767 20.83 11.72 32.25
N GLU A 768 20.25 12.86 31.88
CA GLU A 768 20.95 13.98 31.25
C GLU A 768 21.84 14.70 32.27
N MET A 769 21.35 14.85 33.48
CA MET A 769 22.14 15.41 34.56
C MET A 769 23.39 14.56 34.84
N ALA A 770 23.29 13.22 34.80
CA ALA A 770 24.44 12.33 34.98
C ALA A 770 25.51 12.55 33.90
N LYS A 771 25.10 12.75 32.63
CA LYS A 771 26.03 13.05 31.52
C LYS A 771 26.72 14.40 31.71
N LEU A 772 25.99 15.44 32.14
CA LEU A 772 26.58 16.76 32.38
C LEU A 772 27.53 16.74 33.58
N LYS A 773 27.22 16.00 34.65
CA LYS A 773 28.12 15.78 35.78
C LYS A 773 29.41 15.10 35.32
N ALA A 774 29.32 14.04 34.49
CA ALA A 774 30.49 13.37 33.93
C ALA A 774 31.34 14.32 33.06
N ALA A 775 30.68 15.15 32.23
CA ALA A 775 31.39 16.18 31.46
C ALA A 775 32.10 17.23 32.35
N CYS A 776 31.44 17.64 33.42
CA CYS A 776 32.03 18.56 34.40
C CYS A 776 33.28 17.94 35.07
N ASN A 777 33.20 16.68 35.45
CA ASN A 777 34.34 15.95 36.00
C ASN A 777 35.53 15.89 35.04
N ASP A 778 35.26 15.63 33.73
CA ASP A 778 36.32 15.67 32.72
C ASP A 778 36.97 17.04 32.58
N VAL A 779 36.17 18.12 32.60
CA VAL A 779 36.68 19.50 32.56
C VAL A 779 37.52 19.81 33.76
N LEU A 780 37.04 19.44 34.96
CA LEU A 780 37.80 19.63 36.20
C LEU A 780 39.12 18.88 36.22
N LEU A 781 39.13 17.64 35.72
CA LEU A 781 40.34 16.83 35.59
C LEU A 781 41.33 17.47 34.62
N CYS A 782 40.87 17.98 33.47
CA CYS A 782 41.74 18.70 32.51
C CYS A 782 42.36 19.95 33.10
N LEU A 783 41.52 20.78 33.74
CA LEU A 783 41.99 22.01 34.42
C LEU A 783 42.98 21.70 35.54
N PHE A 784 42.68 20.69 36.35
CA PHE A 784 43.53 20.24 37.41
C PHE A 784 44.92 19.77 36.87
N HIS A 785 44.92 19.03 35.77
CA HIS A 785 46.18 18.57 35.14
C HIS A 785 47.00 19.74 34.62
N ILE A 786 46.39 20.69 33.92
CA ILE A 786 47.09 21.90 33.42
C ILE A 786 47.70 22.69 34.58
N TYR A 787 46.94 22.97 35.66
CA TYR A 787 47.43 23.71 36.80
C TYR A 787 48.48 22.93 37.66
N ALA A 788 48.41 21.59 37.66
CA ALA A 788 49.40 20.74 38.26
C ALA A 788 50.76 20.88 37.54
N LEU A 789 50.73 20.90 36.19
CA LEU A 789 51.95 21.17 35.41
C LEU A 789 52.52 22.58 35.67
N ASP A 790 51.66 23.59 35.92
CA ASP A 790 52.07 24.95 36.28
C ASP A 790 52.53 25.09 37.74
N ARG A 791 52.31 24.05 38.54
CA ARG A 791 52.61 24.03 39.99
C ARG A 791 51.84 25.13 40.74
N ASP A 792 50.65 25.53 40.23
CA ASP A 792 49.80 26.55 40.84
C ASP A 792 48.98 25.98 41.99
N LYS A 793 49.56 26.06 43.19
CA LYS A 793 48.96 25.55 44.42
C LYS A 793 47.59 26.11 44.68
N ASN A 794 47.37 27.42 44.45
CA ASN A 794 46.12 28.09 44.78
C ASN A 794 44.99 27.60 43.88
N ARG A 795 45.21 27.48 42.58
CA ARG A 795 44.25 26.98 41.63
C ARG A 795 43.94 25.51 41.83
N LEU A 796 44.92 24.67 42.14
CA LEU A 796 44.72 23.27 42.50
C LEU A 796 43.82 23.12 43.73
N LEU A 797 44.02 23.91 44.79
CA LEU A 797 43.16 23.92 45.97
C LEU A 797 41.75 24.43 45.67
N GLU A 798 41.62 25.47 44.85
CA GLU A 798 40.31 26.01 44.42
C GLU A 798 39.50 24.93 43.69
N LEU A 799 40.11 24.22 42.72
CA LEU A 799 39.48 23.15 41.93
C LEU A 799 39.06 21.95 42.77
N LEU A 800 39.79 21.64 43.83
CA LEU A 800 39.46 20.58 44.79
C LEU A 800 38.26 20.94 45.67
N ILE A 801 38.14 22.20 46.08
CA ILE A 801 37.08 22.65 46.98
C ILE A 801 35.80 22.87 46.25
N MET A 802 35.88 23.32 45.01
CA MET A 802 34.69 23.67 44.20
C MET A 802 33.66 22.52 44.08
N PRO A 803 33.98 21.23 43.75
CA PRO A 803 33.05 20.14 43.72
C PRO A 803 32.40 19.81 45.07
N LEU A 804 33.09 20.18 46.17
CA LEU A 804 32.65 19.90 47.55
C LEU A 804 31.66 20.95 48.05
N VAL A 805 31.84 22.20 47.59
CA VAL A 805 30.94 23.33 47.91
C VAL A 805 29.64 23.23 47.10
N GLN A 806 29.75 22.85 45.85
CA GLN A 806 28.64 22.61 44.96
C GLN A 806 28.28 21.12 45.01
N LYS A 807 27.48 20.71 45.99
CA LYS A 807 27.09 19.29 46.29
C LYS A 807 26.66 18.43 45.09
N CYS A 808 26.32 19.00 43.97
CA CYS A 808 25.91 18.33 42.74
C CYS A 808 27.04 17.66 41.96
N PHE A 809 28.31 18.03 42.17
CA PHE A 809 29.45 17.55 41.38
C PHE A 809 30.26 16.44 42.04
N PHE A 810 29.95 16.07 43.28
CA PHE A 810 30.80 15.14 44.01
C PHE A 810 30.65 13.69 43.51
N GLU A 811 31.71 13.16 42.91
CA GLU A 811 31.84 11.75 42.62
C GLU A 811 33.22 11.26 43.12
N THR A 812 33.26 10.06 43.70
CA THR A 812 34.51 9.44 44.19
C THR A 812 35.56 9.32 43.11
N ASN A 813 35.13 9.05 41.87
CA ASN A 813 36.01 8.92 40.68
C ASN A 813 36.75 10.22 40.35
N LEU A 814 36.19 11.38 40.62
CA LEU A 814 36.87 12.67 40.39
C LEU A 814 38.08 12.84 41.26
N ILE A 815 37.94 12.54 42.56
CA ILE A 815 39.06 12.63 43.51
C ILE A 815 40.16 11.62 43.14
N ASP A 816 39.79 10.43 42.75
CA ASP A 816 40.78 9.45 42.22
C ASP A 816 41.53 9.96 40.99
N GLY A 817 40.80 10.64 40.09
CA GLY A 817 41.40 11.29 38.95
C GLY A 817 42.42 12.34 39.36
N PHE A 818 42.07 13.25 40.31
CA PHE A 818 42.99 14.25 40.81
C PHE A 818 44.22 13.63 41.48
N VAL A 819 44.05 12.61 42.30
CA VAL A 819 45.15 11.91 42.97
C VAL A 819 46.04 11.20 41.92
N THR A 820 45.43 10.55 40.92
CA THR A 820 46.19 9.89 39.84
C THR A 820 47.04 10.92 39.10
N ILE A 821 46.50 12.10 38.76
CA ILE A 821 47.27 13.18 38.11
C ILE A 821 48.41 13.66 38.98
N LEU A 822 48.13 13.91 40.30
CA LEU A 822 49.21 14.35 41.22
C LEU A 822 50.35 13.37 41.30
N PHE A 823 50.10 12.10 41.29
CA PHE A 823 51.15 11.05 41.38
C PHE A 823 51.78 10.72 40.04
N ALA A 824 51.12 10.98 38.91
CA ALA A 824 51.67 10.80 37.57
C ALA A 824 52.70 11.87 37.18
N ILE A 825 52.69 13.04 37.81
CA ILE A 825 53.65 14.13 37.55
C ILE A 825 54.82 13.99 38.53
N ASP A 826 55.91 13.43 38.04
CA ASP A 826 57.11 13.17 38.87
C ASP A 826 57.77 14.49 39.41
N GLU A 827 57.70 15.58 38.67
CA GLU A 827 58.31 16.84 38.96
C GLU A 827 57.64 17.62 40.11
N LEU A 828 56.45 17.21 40.56
CA LEU A 828 55.73 17.84 41.68
C LEU A 828 56.43 17.48 43.02
N SER A 829 56.72 18.53 43.85
CA SER A 829 57.25 18.28 45.16
C SER A 829 56.31 17.49 46.06
N ASN A 830 56.85 16.65 46.91
CA ASN A 830 56.05 15.90 47.90
C ASN A 830 55.26 16.83 48.84
N ASP A 831 55.75 18.02 49.09
CA ASP A 831 55.05 19.01 49.92
C ASP A 831 53.80 19.56 49.23
N LEU A 832 53.86 19.82 47.91
CA LEU A 832 52.68 20.19 47.13
C LEU A 832 51.66 19.05 47.06
N LYS A 833 52.13 17.83 46.71
CA LYS A 833 51.33 16.62 46.68
C LYS A 833 50.61 16.40 48.02
N SER A 834 51.34 16.50 49.12
CA SER A 834 50.75 16.34 50.47
C SER A 834 49.74 17.40 50.83
N THR A 835 49.99 18.67 50.52
CA THR A 835 49.07 19.76 50.80
C THR A 835 47.77 19.60 50.05
N VAL A 836 47.86 19.31 48.76
CA VAL A 836 46.67 19.13 47.92
C VAL A 836 45.88 17.87 48.32
N LEU A 837 46.58 16.75 48.58
CA LEU A 837 45.92 15.53 49.01
C LEU A 837 45.29 15.65 50.42
N TYR A 838 45.95 16.37 51.35
CA TYR A 838 45.35 16.70 52.63
C TYR A 838 44.05 17.48 52.49
N ALA A 839 44.06 18.54 51.69
CA ALA A 839 42.87 19.34 51.42
C ALA A 839 41.74 18.49 50.76
N ALA A 840 42.10 17.62 49.82
CA ALA A 840 41.16 16.69 49.20
C ALA A 840 40.48 15.79 50.23
N ILE A 841 41.21 15.14 51.10
CA ILE A 841 40.70 14.24 52.14
C ILE A 841 39.91 15.01 53.20
N GLU A 842 40.43 16.10 53.68
CA GLU A 842 39.79 16.92 54.78
C GLU A 842 38.41 17.41 54.36
N ASN A 843 38.33 17.96 53.18
CA ASN A 843 37.05 18.49 52.67
C ASN A 843 36.06 17.41 52.22
N SER A 844 36.53 16.26 51.74
CA SER A 844 35.68 15.19 51.19
C SER A 844 35.33 14.11 52.22
N ILE A 845 35.98 14.07 53.40
CA ILE A 845 35.79 13.00 54.40
C ILE A 845 34.31 12.80 54.81
N VAL A 846 33.51 13.87 54.83
CA VAL A 846 32.07 13.80 55.16
C VAL A 846 31.24 13.28 54.00
N HIS A 847 31.66 13.45 52.74
CA HIS A 847 30.90 13.18 51.53
C HIS A 847 31.28 11.89 50.84
N PHE A 848 32.40 11.28 51.21
CA PHE A 848 32.84 10.01 50.66
C PHE A 848 31.88 8.89 50.99
N GLN A 849 31.36 8.19 50.00
CA GLN A 849 30.52 7.00 50.17
C GLN A 849 31.38 5.73 50.37
N ASP A 850 32.59 5.70 49.81
CA ASP A 850 33.48 4.55 49.84
C ASP A 850 34.62 4.77 50.90
N ASN A 851 34.40 4.08 52.00
CA ASN A 851 35.35 4.12 53.12
C ASN A 851 36.67 3.41 52.82
N LEU A 852 36.69 2.40 51.94
CA LEU A 852 37.89 1.70 51.50
C LEU A 852 38.82 2.65 50.76
N LYS A 853 38.24 3.39 49.82
CA LYS A 853 38.95 4.39 49.04
C LYS A 853 39.54 5.52 49.90
N LEU A 854 38.82 5.92 50.90
CA LEU A 854 39.29 6.92 51.85
C LEU A 854 40.50 6.38 52.66
N ALA A 855 40.47 5.11 53.05
CA ALA A 855 41.64 4.50 53.71
C ALA A 855 42.87 4.43 52.79
N GLU A 856 42.70 4.09 51.53
CA GLU A 856 43.76 4.11 50.47
C GLU A 856 44.36 5.52 50.31
N LEU A 857 43.50 6.56 50.27
CA LEU A 857 43.98 7.95 50.14
C LEU A 857 44.78 8.38 51.35
N LEU A 858 44.35 8.04 52.58
CA LEU A 858 45.10 8.30 53.79
C LEU A 858 46.45 7.60 53.75
N ARG A 859 46.52 6.33 53.31
CA ARG A 859 47.79 5.61 53.17
C ARG A 859 48.69 6.28 52.18
N ARG A 860 48.20 6.73 51.05
CA ARG A 860 49.00 7.49 50.06
C ARG A 860 49.51 8.79 50.61
N LEU A 861 48.68 9.53 51.33
CA LEU A 861 49.08 10.79 51.94
C LEU A 861 50.22 10.58 52.94
N PHE A 862 50.15 9.61 53.81
CA PHE A 862 51.15 9.35 54.83
C PHE A 862 52.40 8.68 54.27
N SER A 863 52.32 8.03 53.10
CA SER A 863 53.50 7.52 52.41
C SER A 863 54.37 8.63 51.82
N LEU A 864 53.86 9.85 51.66
CA LEU A 864 54.63 10.99 51.17
C LEU A 864 55.49 11.52 52.34
N ASN A 865 56.82 11.43 52.21
CA ASN A 865 57.72 12.05 53.13
C ASN A 865 57.74 13.56 52.94
N SER A 866 56.76 14.24 53.52
CA SER A 866 56.57 15.68 53.37
C SER A 866 56.56 16.37 54.74
N SER A 867 57.27 17.50 54.76
CA SER A 867 57.32 18.41 55.90
C SER A 867 56.12 19.42 55.91
N ALA A 868 55.30 19.43 54.87
CA ALA A 868 54.22 20.43 54.70
C ALA A 868 53.04 20.25 55.65
N LEU A 869 52.84 19.03 56.18
CA LEU A 869 51.75 18.75 57.10
C LEU A 869 52.24 18.65 58.53
N GLN A 870 51.55 19.44 59.43
CA GLN A 870 51.83 19.37 60.85
C GLN A 870 51.30 18.04 61.46
N VAL A 871 51.92 17.65 62.57
CA VAL A 871 51.56 16.41 63.27
C VAL A 871 50.08 16.41 63.67
N GLU A 872 49.58 17.55 64.15
CA GLU A 872 48.19 17.71 64.57
C GLU A 872 47.18 17.54 63.40
N GLN A 873 47.55 17.98 62.18
CA GLN A 873 46.72 17.85 61.03
C GLN A 873 46.55 16.36 60.64
N LYS A 874 47.66 15.59 60.65
CA LYS A 874 47.60 14.17 60.39
C LYS A 874 46.79 13.39 61.41
N ILE A 875 46.95 13.70 62.70
CA ILE A 875 46.11 13.07 63.74
C ILE A 875 44.65 13.37 63.56
N ARG A 876 44.34 14.64 63.25
CA ARG A 876 42.94 15.05 63.00
C ARG A 876 42.28 14.27 61.91
N LEU A 877 42.96 14.04 60.79
CA LEU A 877 42.44 13.20 59.71
C LEU A 877 42.19 11.75 60.17
N CYS A 878 43.14 11.15 60.87
CA CYS A 878 42.92 9.77 61.39
C CYS A 878 41.76 9.70 62.37
N LYS A 879 41.56 10.69 63.23
CA LYS A 879 40.45 10.74 64.18
C LYS A 879 39.11 10.91 63.45
N ASN A 880 39.06 11.80 62.46
CA ASN A 880 37.85 11.97 61.63
C ASN A 880 37.50 10.70 60.86
N PHE A 881 38.51 10.01 60.28
CA PHE A 881 38.33 8.73 59.61
C PHE A 881 37.81 7.64 60.56
N LEU A 882 38.39 7.52 61.75
CA LEU A 882 37.94 6.60 62.79
C LEU A 882 36.50 6.86 63.26
N GLN A 883 36.13 8.12 63.45
CA GLN A 883 34.77 8.51 63.81
C GLN A 883 33.78 8.08 62.74
N ARG A 884 34.13 8.31 61.47
CA ARG A 884 33.28 7.96 60.35
C ARG A 884 33.12 6.45 60.22
N ILE A 885 34.17 5.68 60.28
CA ILE A 885 34.08 4.20 60.16
C ILE A 885 33.24 3.62 61.30
N LYS A 886 33.33 4.18 62.53
CA LYS A 886 32.51 3.73 63.64
C LYS A 886 31.03 3.99 63.46
N THR A 887 30.63 5.02 62.72
CA THR A 887 29.25 5.39 62.47
C THR A 887 28.64 4.68 61.26
N ASP A 888 29.40 4.48 60.18
CA ASP A 888 28.86 4.16 58.89
C ASP A 888 29.32 2.79 58.29
N ALA A 889 30.31 2.11 58.85
CA ALA A 889 30.90 0.92 58.25
C ALA A 889 30.18 -0.38 58.58
N HIS A 890 29.84 -1.13 57.53
CA HIS A 890 29.34 -2.51 57.61
C HIS A 890 30.49 -3.50 57.90
N LYS A 891 30.17 -4.69 58.44
CA LYS A 891 31.15 -5.73 58.75
C LYS A 891 32.07 -6.11 57.59
N ASP A 892 31.52 -6.09 56.38
CA ASP A 892 32.29 -6.45 55.17
C ASP A 892 33.39 -5.46 54.82
N PHE A 893 33.24 -4.20 55.21
CA PHE A 893 34.28 -3.17 55.06
C PHE A 893 35.58 -3.55 55.78
N TYR A 894 35.47 -4.00 57.00
CA TYR A 894 36.67 -4.34 57.79
C TYR A 894 37.48 -5.49 57.21
N ILE A 895 36.85 -6.41 56.50
CA ILE A 895 37.51 -7.51 55.79
C ILE A 895 38.23 -6.98 54.53
N GLN A 896 37.51 -6.13 53.75
CA GLN A 896 38.07 -5.58 52.51
C GLN A 896 39.18 -4.57 52.76
N ALA A 897 39.02 -3.70 53.81
CA ALA A 897 39.97 -2.69 54.18
C ALA A 897 41.05 -3.14 55.14
N GLN A 898 41.15 -4.44 55.46
CA GLN A 898 42.06 -5.00 56.44
C GLN A 898 43.51 -4.55 56.19
N TYR A 899 43.98 -4.61 54.93
CA TYR A 899 45.32 -4.19 54.60
C TYR A 899 45.56 -2.71 54.88
N GLU A 900 44.67 -1.84 54.52
CA GLU A 900 44.78 -0.40 54.63
C GLU A 900 44.70 0.02 56.10
N ILE A 901 43.78 -0.53 56.88
CA ILE A 901 43.66 -0.26 58.33
C ILE A 901 44.90 -0.79 59.08
N ASP A 902 45.39 -1.94 58.72
CA ASP A 902 46.61 -2.53 59.31
C ASP A 902 47.82 -1.66 59.04
N TRP A 903 47.96 -1.22 57.78
CA TRP A 903 49.03 -0.29 57.42
C TRP A 903 48.93 1.02 58.16
N LEU A 904 47.76 1.67 58.20
CA LEU A 904 47.52 2.91 58.96
C LEU A 904 47.80 2.76 60.43
N SER A 905 47.34 1.69 61.07
CA SER A 905 47.63 1.40 62.45
C SER A 905 49.15 1.29 62.70
N THR A 906 49.87 0.58 61.80
CA THR A 906 51.30 0.43 61.92
C THR A 906 52.05 1.74 61.71
N HIS A 907 51.63 2.53 60.76
CA HIS A 907 52.19 3.89 60.53
C HIS A 907 52.01 4.81 61.75
N CYS A 908 50.80 4.83 62.30
CA CYS A 908 50.53 5.64 63.51
C CYS A 908 51.39 5.18 64.68
N TRP A 909 51.63 3.90 64.84
CA TRP A 909 52.53 3.32 65.84
C TRP A 909 53.99 3.76 65.59
N ASN A 910 54.50 3.73 64.36
CA ASN A 910 55.85 4.12 64.04
C ASN A 910 56.09 5.62 64.35
N VAL A 911 55.12 6.47 63.97
CA VAL A 911 55.13 7.91 64.31
C VAL A 911 55.13 8.11 65.83
N CYS A 912 54.28 7.34 66.57
CA CYS A 912 54.31 7.37 68.04
C CYS A 912 55.68 7.08 68.62
N VAL A 913 56.36 6.03 68.14
CA VAL A 913 57.68 5.66 68.57
C VAL A 913 58.73 6.78 68.28
N ASP A 914 58.70 7.35 67.08
CA ASP A 914 59.57 8.48 66.71
C ASP A 914 59.32 9.72 67.60
N LEU A 915 58.05 10.01 67.99
CA LEU A 915 57.76 11.11 68.87
C LEU A 915 58.24 10.85 70.33
N VAL A 916 58.14 9.63 70.81
CA VAL A 916 58.70 9.26 72.11
C VAL A 916 60.22 9.46 72.12
N ILE A 917 60.95 9.03 71.07
CA ILE A 917 62.39 9.24 70.94
C ILE A 917 62.71 10.72 70.94
N LYS A 918 61.88 11.57 70.42
CA LYS A 918 61.99 13.04 70.41
C LYS A 918 61.54 13.69 71.71
N ASN A 919 61.10 12.93 72.68
CA ASN A 919 60.56 13.39 74.00
C ASN A 919 59.23 14.22 73.90
N GLU A 920 58.45 14.01 72.85
CA GLU A 920 57.16 14.67 72.65
C GLU A 920 56.05 13.75 73.15
N ARG A 921 55.96 13.51 74.45
CA ARG A 921 55.11 12.51 75.12
C ARG A 921 53.60 12.71 74.86
N GLU A 922 53.10 13.98 74.83
CA GLU A 922 51.66 14.27 74.67
C GLU A 922 51.20 13.94 73.23
N ALA A 923 51.97 14.35 72.24
CA ALA A 923 51.73 14.02 70.88
C ALA A 923 51.81 12.50 70.61
N ALA A 924 52.85 11.82 71.20
CA ALA A 924 53.01 10.39 71.12
C ALA A 924 51.82 9.62 71.69
N SER A 925 51.24 10.07 72.86
CA SER A 925 50.04 9.45 73.40
C SER A 925 48.84 9.51 72.45
N GLN A 926 48.63 10.64 71.75
CA GLN A 926 47.50 10.79 70.79
C GLN A 926 47.69 9.88 69.60
N TRP A 927 48.92 9.68 69.10
CA TRP A 927 49.19 8.74 68.03
C TRP A 927 49.01 7.29 68.47
N PHE A 928 49.41 6.93 69.68
CA PHE A 928 49.16 5.64 70.29
C PHE A 928 47.68 5.29 70.39
N ASP A 929 46.86 6.24 70.90
CA ASP A 929 45.39 6.09 70.99
C ASP A 929 44.77 5.86 69.62
N THR A 930 45.31 6.57 68.62
CA THR A 930 44.82 6.41 67.22
C THR A 930 45.21 5.05 66.64
N ALA A 931 46.49 4.64 66.84
CA ALA A 931 47.00 3.36 66.39
C ALA A 931 46.24 2.19 67.04
N SER A 932 46.00 2.30 68.36
CA SER A 932 45.25 1.24 69.10
C SER A 932 43.80 1.19 68.67
N SER A 933 43.15 2.36 68.44
CA SER A 933 41.78 2.44 67.93
C SER A 933 41.64 1.81 66.56
N LEU A 934 42.58 2.06 65.60
CA LEU A 934 42.62 1.40 64.28
C LEU A 934 42.83 -0.11 64.41
N ALA A 935 43.75 -0.56 65.27
CA ALA A 935 44.04 -1.95 65.50
C ALA A 935 42.85 -2.74 66.09
N ASN A 936 42.00 -2.07 66.90
CA ASN A 936 40.79 -2.66 67.44
C ASN A 936 39.71 -2.92 66.37
N LEU A 937 39.81 -2.31 65.21
CA LEU A 937 38.88 -2.50 64.11
C LEU A 937 39.25 -3.70 63.22
N LEU A 938 40.47 -4.21 63.35
CA LEU A 938 40.89 -5.35 62.58
C LEU A 938 40.21 -6.66 63.04
N PRO A 939 39.78 -7.55 62.15
CA PRO A 939 39.24 -8.85 62.51
C PRO A 939 40.25 -9.67 63.27
N HIS A 940 39.85 -10.36 64.34
CA HIS A 940 40.73 -11.25 65.13
C HIS A 940 41.28 -12.35 64.21
N ASP A 941 42.60 -12.49 64.23
CA ASP A 941 43.30 -13.53 63.45
C ASP A 941 42.91 -14.88 64.04
N THR A 942 42.23 -15.69 63.19
CA THR A 942 41.75 -17.04 63.58
C THR A 942 42.93 -18.00 63.80
N LYS A 943 44.17 -17.66 63.36
CA LYS A 943 45.35 -18.45 63.54
C LYS A 943 46.14 -18.19 64.84
N CYS A 944 45.86 -17.03 65.53
CA CYS A 944 46.49 -16.69 66.80
C CYS A 944 45.45 -16.04 67.74
N PRO A 945 44.57 -16.82 68.34
CA PRO A 945 43.44 -16.26 69.15
C PRO A 945 43.86 -15.61 70.43
N THR A 946 45.16 -15.66 70.85
CA THR A 946 45.54 -15.20 72.17
C THR A 946 45.95 -13.73 72.31
N TYR A 947 46.21 -13.03 71.20
CA TYR A 947 46.57 -11.62 71.26
C TYR A 947 45.98 -10.80 70.08
N SER A 948 45.13 -9.82 70.38
CA SER A 948 44.81 -8.80 69.37
C SER A 948 46.00 -7.88 69.09
N LYS A 949 46.09 -7.32 67.89
CA LYS A 949 47.12 -6.33 67.51
C LYS A 949 47.12 -5.13 68.49
N SER A 950 45.94 -4.73 68.95
CA SER A 950 45.78 -3.65 69.93
C SER A 950 46.40 -4.00 71.30
N GLN A 951 46.26 -5.24 71.74
CA GLN A 951 46.88 -5.70 73.00
C GLN A 951 48.41 -5.68 72.88
N LYS A 952 48.94 -6.14 71.79
CA LYS A 952 50.37 -6.05 71.51
C LYS A 952 50.89 -4.62 71.50
N LEU A 953 50.16 -3.70 70.91
CA LEU A 953 50.47 -2.28 70.89
C LEU A 953 50.45 -1.68 72.31
N SER A 954 49.49 -2.07 73.15
CA SER A 954 49.36 -1.60 74.52
C SER A 954 50.50 -2.11 75.39
N GLU A 955 50.93 -3.37 75.23
CA GLU A 955 52.11 -3.89 75.94
C GLU A 955 53.40 -3.19 75.52
N LEU A 956 53.60 -2.99 74.21
CA LEU A 956 54.73 -2.29 73.66
C LEU A 956 54.78 -0.81 74.09
N TRP A 957 53.60 -0.15 74.17
CA TRP A 957 53.51 1.19 74.70
C TRP A 957 53.91 1.29 76.17
N SER A 958 53.44 0.37 77.03
CA SER A 958 53.81 0.31 78.44
C SER A 958 55.28 0.12 78.63
N GLN A 959 55.86 -0.73 77.76
CA GLN A 959 57.38 -0.93 77.78
C GLN A 959 58.06 0.35 77.30
N LEU A 960 57.66 0.99 76.25
CA LEU A 960 58.28 2.18 75.67
C LEU A 960 58.26 3.38 76.63
N VAL A 961 57.10 3.64 77.30
CA VAL A 961 56.92 4.69 78.25
C VAL A 961 57.58 4.43 79.57
N GLY A 962 57.75 3.14 79.96
CA GLY A 962 58.46 2.71 81.19
C GLY A 962 59.95 2.72 81.07
N THR A 963 60.48 2.73 79.85
CA THR A 963 61.93 2.82 79.57
C THR A 963 62.45 4.23 79.27
N CYS A 964 61.58 5.19 78.96
CA CYS A 964 61.91 6.59 78.87
C CYS A 964 61.45 7.35 80.09
#